data_138e78f0dfa603c8f6bdc7e1e0039761
#
_entry.id   138e78f0dfa603c8f6bdc7e1e0039761
#
_cell.length_a   1.000
_cell.length_b   1.000
_cell.length_c   1.000
_cell.angle_alpha   90.00
_cell.angle_beta   90.00
_cell.angle_gamma   90.00
#
_symmetry.space_group_name_H-M   'P 1'
#
loop_
_entity.id
_entity.type
_entity.pdbx_description
1 polymer ?
#
loop_
_entity_poly.entity_id
_entity_poly.type
_entity_poly.pdbx_seq_one_letter_code
_entity_poly.pdbx_strand_id
1 'polypeptide(L)'
;MDLERAQALDEAQKLRREIRHHEFLYYVLDAPEITDAEYDALMRRLQELERAYPDDVPPDSPTRRVGGKVSPEFTEVRHMTPLLSLGNAFSDEELAAFDARVKSGLPEGSEVEYVFEPKIDGLACSIIYENGRLVRAATRGDGEVGENVTANVRTIRSIPLTLNVKEGEEVPELLDVRGEVYMPRHAFMKLNEQRSEAGENEFANPRNAAAGSLRQLDPKVTASRQLSFFAYGVGAGHKDKHSASLAMLHDYGFKVSEGYAVVKNINEAIAKIKDFAAKRQSLAYDTDGAVIKVNAVYQQNILGATGKDPRWAIAFKFPPEQAETKLEDIIIQVGRTGVLTPTAVLTPVKLSGSTISRATLHNEDFIRSKDIRIGDTVVINKAGEIIPEVLHVVKEKRTGAEQEFFMPAECPECGWKTERLNGEAAIRCTNPHCPALGREGLIHFASKGAMDIDGCGPAVINQLLDNGLISDPADLYLLVKPQLTALERMGDKSADNLLNAIAESKKQNLDRLLFALGIRHVGAKVARLLALHFGSMEKLMAAETDEIAAIEDIGPKIAESVVTYFASPVNIDLIERLKELGLNMEMEAAELDTAHPFYGKTMVFTGTMPTLDRATAQTMAQQVGAKVTGSVSKKTDYVVAGAEAGSKLTKAQQLGVTVIDEAEFLRLLGEHGGETGNDARPENEAAKAEQGEEQSLF
;
A
#
# COMPACT_ATOMS: atom_id res chain seq x y z
N MET A 1 33.33 27.31 -26.20
CA MET A 1 33.50 26.60 -24.91
C MET A 1 34.99 26.73 -24.56
N ASP A 2 35.29 27.23 -23.38
CA ASP A 2 36.67 27.37 -22.93
C ASP A 2 37.32 25.99 -22.83
N LEU A 3 38.55 25.83 -23.30
CA LEU A 3 39.24 24.53 -23.35
C LEU A 3 39.37 23.90 -21.96
N GLU A 4 39.60 24.73 -20.94
CA GLU A 4 39.66 24.30 -19.55
C GLU A 4 38.29 23.74 -19.05
N ARG A 5 37.16 24.38 -19.40
CA ARG A 5 35.83 23.89 -19.07
C ARG A 5 35.54 22.55 -19.76
N ALA A 6 35.91 22.40 -21.03
CA ALA A 6 35.70 21.14 -21.75
C ALA A 6 36.51 19.96 -21.12
N GLN A 7 37.73 20.20 -20.70
CA GLN A 7 38.58 19.22 -20.02
C GLN A 7 38.03 18.87 -18.63
N ALA A 8 37.54 19.85 -17.85
CA ALA A 8 36.95 19.63 -16.54
C ALA A 8 35.66 18.82 -16.64
N LEU A 9 34.81 19.06 -17.65
CA LEU A 9 33.57 18.29 -17.87
C LEU A 9 33.83 16.84 -18.30
N ASP A 10 34.87 16.60 -19.12
CA ASP A 10 35.29 15.25 -19.51
C ASP A 10 35.82 14.48 -18.28
N GLU A 11 36.69 15.13 -17.46
CA GLU A 11 37.17 14.55 -16.20
C GLU A 11 36.00 14.23 -15.26
N ALA A 12 35.05 15.15 -15.06
CA ALA A 12 33.89 14.93 -14.22
C ALA A 12 33.04 13.76 -14.73
N GLN A 13 32.88 13.59 -16.04
CA GLN A 13 32.12 12.48 -16.62
C GLN A 13 32.85 11.13 -16.38
N LYS A 14 34.17 11.09 -16.49
CA LYS A 14 34.96 9.89 -16.17
C LYS A 14 34.84 9.52 -14.70
N LEU A 15 34.98 10.48 -13.80
CA LEU A 15 34.85 10.28 -12.36
C LEU A 15 33.46 9.78 -11.98
N ARG A 16 32.38 10.30 -12.59
CA ARG A 16 31.02 9.80 -12.35
C ARG A 16 30.84 8.33 -12.75
N ARG A 17 31.46 7.90 -13.87
CA ARG A 17 31.43 6.49 -14.29
C ARG A 17 32.21 5.60 -13.32
N GLU A 18 33.42 6.03 -12.94
CA GLU A 18 34.29 5.30 -12.02
C GLU A 18 33.64 5.15 -10.63
N ILE A 19 33.11 6.24 -10.08
CA ILE A 19 32.38 6.21 -8.80
C ILE A 19 31.18 5.26 -8.86
N ARG A 20 30.36 5.31 -9.93
CA ARG A 20 29.22 4.40 -10.10
C ARG A 20 29.67 2.93 -10.20
N HIS A 21 30.79 2.67 -10.88
CA HIS A 21 31.36 1.33 -10.95
C HIS A 21 31.73 0.81 -9.55
N HIS A 22 32.43 1.60 -8.76
CA HIS A 22 32.83 1.21 -7.40
C HIS A 22 31.65 1.15 -6.43
N GLU A 23 30.62 2.00 -6.59
CA GLU A 23 29.35 1.85 -5.85
C GLU A 23 28.67 0.51 -6.18
N PHE A 24 28.63 0.10 -7.44
CA PHE A 24 28.08 -1.18 -7.86
C PHE A 24 28.86 -2.35 -7.27
N LEU A 25 30.18 -2.34 -7.35
CA LEU A 25 31.03 -3.38 -6.76
C LEU A 25 30.82 -3.50 -5.24
N TYR A 26 30.79 -2.38 -4.54
CA TYR A 26 30.67 -2.35 -3.08
C TYR A 26 29.25 -2.69 -2.58
N TYR A 27 28.22 -1.99 -3.10
CA TYR A 27 26.86 -2.07 -2.55
C TYR A 27 25.99 -3.17 -3.16
N VAL A 28 26.33 -3.66 -4.36
CA VAL A 28 25.55 -4.67 -5.08
C VAL A 28 26.25 -6.02 -5.09
N LEU A 29 27.56 -6.05 -5.45
CA LEU A 29 28.32 -7.30 -5.59
C LEU A 29 29.10 -7.69 -4.32
N ASP A 30 29.18 -6.82 -3.30
CA ASP A 30 29.98 -7.03 -2.08
C ASP A 30 31.46 -7.41 -2.38
N ALA A 31 32.00 -6.83 -3.44
CA ALA A 31 33.33 -7.11 -3.98
C ALA A 31 34.12 -5.81 -4.25
N PRO A 32 34.49 -5.03 -3.22
CA PRO A 32 35.22 -3.76 -3.38
C PRO A 32 36.59 -3.97 -3.99
N GLU A 33 36.93 -3.16 -5.00
CA GLU A 33 38.26 -3.13 -5.65
C GLU A 33 39.16 -2.00 -5.15
N ILE A 34 38.56 -0.98 -4.49
CA ILE A 34 39.28 0.16 -3.92
C ILE A 34 38.97 0.32 -2.44
N THR A 35 39.84 1.00 -1.71
CA THR A 35 39.61 1.34 -0.29
C THR A 35 38.62 2.51 -0.15
N ASP A 36 38.03 2.66 1.04
CA ASP A 36 37.17 3.81 1.37
C ASP A 36 37.90 5.15 1.16
N ALA A 37 39.19 5.22 1.46
CA ALA A 37 40.01 6.42 1.27
C ALA A 37 40.16 6.79 -0.21
N GLU A 38 40.35 5.82 -1.09
CA GLU A 38 40.42 6.01 -2.54
C GLU A 38 39.08 6.46 -3.10
N TYR A 39 37.99 5.82 -2.68
CA TYR A 39 36.63 6.23 -3.04
C TYR A 39 36.31 7.68 -2.61
N ASP A 40 36.68 8.05 -1.37
CA ASP A 40 36.52 9.41 -0.86
C ASP A 40 37.37 10.44 -1.64
N ALA A 41 38.51 10.04 -2.16
CA ALA A 41 39.35 10.91 -3.01
C ALA A 41 38.64 11.18 -4.36
N LEU A 42 38.08 10.15 -5.01
CA LEU A 42 37.29 10.31 -6.25
C LEU A 42 36.08 11.23 -6.01
N MET A 43 35.36 11.02 -4.95
CA MET A 43 34.19 11.84 -4.58
C MET A 43 34.57 13.31 -4.31
N ARG A 44 35.65 13.57 -3.59
CA ARG A 44 36.17 14.93 -3.35
C ARG A 44 36.55 15.63 -4.65
N ARG A 45 37.28 14.92 -5.52
CA ARG A 45 37.65 15.47 -6.81
C ARG A 45 36.44 15.80 -7.70
N LEU A 46 35.46 14.94 -7.74
CA LEU A 46 34.21 15.21 -8.46
C LEU A 46 33.49 16.45 -7.88
N GLN A 47 33.40 16.56 -6.56
CA GLN A 47 32.79 17.71 -5.89
C GLN A 47 33.50 19.04 -6.21
N GLU A 48 34.81 19.02 -6.31
CA GLU A 48 35.63 20.22 -6.69
C GLU A 48 35.26 20.68 -8.10
N LEU A 49 35.22 19.75 -9.07
CA LEU A 49 34.85 20.06 -10.45
C LEU A 49 33.42 20.56 -10.58
N GLU A 50 32.51 19.94 -9.87
CA GLU A 50 31.09 20.34 -9.90
C GLU A 50 30.82 21.66 -9.19
N ARG A 51 31.59 22.03 -8.18
CA ARG A 51 31.55 23.38 -7.60
C ARG A 51 32.06 24.45 -8.54
N ALA A 52 33.05 24.11 -9.35
CA ALA A 52 33.60 25.04 -10.35
C ALA A 52 32.61 25.30 -11.51
N TYR A 53 31.78 24.32 -11.84
CA TYR A 53 30.81 24.37 -12.94
C TYR A 53 29.40 23.89 -12.51
N PRO A 54 28.69 24.62 -11.64
CA PRO A 54 27.47 24.16 -11.01
C PRO A 54 26.29 23.97 -11.99
N ASP A 55 26.28 24.73 -13.11
CA ASP A 55 25.23 24.63 -14.14
C ASP A 55 25.38 23.38 -15.02
N ASP A 56 26.54 22.75 -15.04
CA ASP A 56 26.83 21.55 -15.82
C ASP A 56 26.69 20.25 -15.01
N VAL A 57 26.22 20.33 -13.77
CA VAL A 57 26.05 19.17 -12.90
C VAL A 57 24.75 18.46 -13.21
N PRO A 58 24.78 17.22 -13.75
CA PRO A 58 23.56 16.49 -14.08
C PRO A 58 22.79 16.10 -12.79
N PRO A 59 21.48 15.98 -12.86
CA PRO A 59 20.64 15.65 -11.70
C PRO A 59 20.90 14.26 -11.12
N ASP A 60 21.52 13.37 -11.87
CA ASP A 60 21.91 12.00 -11.51
C ASP A 60 23.38 11.87 -11.07
N SER A 61 24.09 12.99 -10.79
CA SER A 61 25.45 12.91 -10.25
C SER A 61 25.46 12.20 -8.89
N PRO A 62 26.47 11.33 -8.61
CA PRO A 62 26.67 10.73 -7.29
C PRO A 62 26.73 11.75 -6.15
N THR A 63 27.22 12.96 -6.41
CA THR A 63 27.28 14.05 -5.42
C THR A 63 25.91 14.61 -5.04
N ARG A 64 24.88 14.38 -5.84
CA ARG A 64 23.49 14.82 -5.61
C ARG A 64 22.60 13.76 -4.95
N ARG A 65 23.14 12.61 -4.54
CA ARG A 65 22.36 11.58 -3.83
C ARG A 65 21.74 12.11 -2.54
N VAL A 66 22.48 12.90 -1.79
CA VAL A 66 22.05 13.50 -0.52
C VAL A 66 21.86 15.00 -0.76
N GLY A 67 20.78 15.36 -1.44
CA GLY A 67 20.51 16.76 -1.75
C GLY A 67 19.01 16.96 -1.94
N GLY A 68 18.30 17.31 -0.89
CA GLY A 68 16.89 17.69 -0.93
C GLY A 68 16.60 18.71 0.15
N LYS A 69 15.63 19.60 -0.09
CA LYS A 69 15.04 20.42 0.98
C LYS A 69 14.19 19.49 1.85
N VAL A 70 14.13 19.77 3.13
CA VAL A 70 13.17 19.14 4.04
C VAL A 70 11.77 19.37 3.48
N SER A 71 11.04 18.29 3.21
CA SER A 71 9.65 18.38 2.75
C SER A 71 8.74 18.64 3.96
N PRO A 72 7.70 19.46 3.83
CA PRO A 72 6.70 19.60 4.89
C PRO A 72 5.84 18.33 5.04
N GLU A 73 5.63 17.59 3.95
CA GLU A 73 4.82 16.37 3.86
C GLU A 73 5.19 15.54 2.63
N PHE A 74 4.72 14.31 2.54
CA PHE A 74 4.86 13.48 1.36
C PHE A 74 3.67 13.69 0.43
N THR A 75 3.95 13.96 -0.84
CA THR A 75 2.91 14.01 -1.88
C THR A 75 2.48 12.60 -2.28
N GLU A 76 1.23 12.44 -2.66
CA GLU A 76 0.72 11.18 -3.19
C GLU A 76 1.19 10.92 -4.62
N VAL A 77 1.40 9.65 -4.93
CA VAL A 77 1.79 9.18 -6.26
C VAL A 77 0.94 7.98 -6.64
N ARG A 78 0.21 8.09 -7.73
CA ARG A 78 -0.49 6.94 -8.31
C ARG A 78 0.51 6.03 -9.03
N HIS A 79 0.43 4.72 -8.76
CA HIS A 79 1.26 3.72 -9.44
C HIS A 79 0.81 3.53 -10.89
N MET A 80 1.76 3.31 -11.79
CA MET A 80 1.46 2.99 -13.20
C MET A 80 0.74 1.64 -13.33
N THR A 81 1.18 0.67 -12.57
CA THR A 81 0.52 -0.62 -12.40
C THR A 81 0.38 -0.91 -10.92
N PRO A 82 -0.76 -1.45 -10.43
CA PRO A 82 -0.98 -1.68 -9.01
C PRO A 82 0.12 -2.54 -8.36
N LEU A 83 0.51 -2.20 -7.14
CA LEU A 83 1.40 -3.01 -6.31
C LEU A 83 0.54 -3.97 -5.47
N LEU A 84 0.24 -5.12 -6.05
CA LEU A 84 -0.62 -6.12 -5.41
C LEU A 84 0.05 -6.75 -4.18
N SER A 85 -0.76 -7.21 -3.24
CA SER A 85 -0.34 -8.09 -2.15
C SER A 85 -0.04 -9.49 -2.69
N LEU A 86 0.35 -10.41 -1.83
CA LEU A 86 0.52 -11.83 -2.18
C LEU A 86 -0.40 -12.67 -1.31
N GLY A 87 -1.06 -13.65 -1.90
CA GLY A 87 -1.74 -14.71 -1.15
C GLY A 87 -0.71 -15.48 -0.31
N ASN A 88 -1.13 -16.02 0.83
CA ASN A 88 -0.24 -16.76 1.73
C ASN A 88 -0.49 -18.26 1.63
N ALA A 89 0.57 -19.05 1.79
CA ALA A 89 0.56 -20.48 2.05
C ALA A 89 1.43 -20.78 3.28
N PHE A 90 1.01 -21.73 4.10
CA PHE A 90 1.67 -22.11 5.35
C PHE A 90 2.06 -23.60 5.37
N SER A 91 1.67 -24.38 4.34
CA SER A 91 1.96 -25.80 4.22
C SER A 91 2.26 -26.23 2.79
N ASP A 92 2.86 -27.41 2.66
CA ASP A 92 3.16 -28.01 1.37
C ASP A 92 1.87 -28.30 0.57
N GLU A 93 0.78 -28.67 1.27
CA GLU A 93 -0.54 -28.95 0.69
C GLU A 93 -1.16 -27.67 0.09
N GLU A 94 -0.98 -26.53 0.76
CA GLU A 94 -1.47 -25.24 0.26
C GLU A 94 -0.68 -24.78 -0.99
N LEU A 95 0.62 -25.08 -1.05
CA LEU A 95 1.43 -24.88 -2.26
C LEU A 95 1.00 -25.82 -3.40
N ALA A 96 0.69 -27.08 -3.10
CA ALA A 96 0.15 -27.99 -4.10
C ALA A 96 -1.23 -27.53 -4.61
N ALA A 97 -2.08 -26.99 -3.74
CA ALA A 97 -3.36 -26.41 -4.12
C ALA A 97 -3.17 -25.14 -4.97
N PHE A 98 -2.15 -24.31 -4.71
CA PHE A 98 -1.79 -23.21 -5.57
C PHE A 98 -1.38 -23.67 -6.97
N ASP A 99 -0.51 -24.67 -7.09
CA ASP A 99 -0.09 -25.27 -8.39
C ASP A 99 -1.30 -25.81 -9.17
N ALA A 100 -2.22 -26.50 -8.49
CA ALA A 100 -3.45 -26.98 -9.12
C ALA A 100 -4.32 -25.81 -9.67
N ARG A 101 -4.47 -24.72 -8.93
CA ARG A 101 -5.18 -23.52 -9.41
C ARG A 101 -4.47 -22.86 -10.59
N VAL A 102 -3.15 -22.75 -10.56
CA VAL A 102 -2.36 -22.22 -11.68
C VAL A 102 -2.60 -23.05 -12.94
N LYS A 103 -2.47 -24.37 -12.84
CA LYS A 103 -2.66 -25.29 -13.98
C LYS A 103 -4.08 -25.28 -14.52
N SER A 104 -5.09 -25.18 -13.65
CA SER A 104 -6.49 -25.10 -14.07
C SER A 104 -6.84 -23.76 -14.76
N GLY A 105 -6.09 -22.69 -14.49
CA GLY A 105 -6.23 -21.39 -15.13
C GLY A 105 -5.52 -21.25 -16.47
N LEU A 106 -4.73 -22.25 -16.87
CA LEU A 106 -3.96 -22.27 -18.11
C LEU A 106 -4.54 -23.28 -19.12
N PRO A 107 -4.22 -23.19 -20.41
CA PRO A 107 -4.59 -24.20 -21.40
C PRO A 107 -4.12 -25.61 -21.01
N GLU A 108 -4.91 -26.63 -21.33
CA GLU A 108 -4.61 -28.02 -21.01
C GLU A 108 -3.25 -28.45 -21.59
N GLY A 109 -2.42 -29.12 -20.77
CA GLY A 109 -1.08 -29.55 -21.16
C GLY A 109 0.00 -28.46 -21.03
N SER A 110 -0.31 -27.28 -20.50
CA SER A 110 0.70 -26.25 -20.26
C SER A 110 1.75 -26.70 -19.24
N GLU A 111 3.02 -26.60 -19.61
CA GLU A 111 4.13 -26.75 -18.67
C GLU A 111 4.31 -25.44 -17.88
N VAL A 112 4.45 -25.54 -16.55
CA VAL A 112 4.62 -24.38 -15.67
C VAL A 112 5.95 -24.50 -14.95
N GLU A 113 6.80 -23.53 -15.22
CA GLU A 113 8.06 -23.28 -14.52
C GLU A 113 7.82 -22.22 -13.42
N TYR A 114 8.46 -22.37 -12.28
CA TYR A 114 8.36 -21.39 -11.19
C TYR A 114 9.69 -20.73 -10.90
N VAL A 115 9.65 -19.54 -10.31
CA VAL A 115 10.80 -18.89 -9.68
C VAL A 115 10.56 -18.87 -8.18
N PHE A 116 11.52 -19.42 -7.45
CA PHE A 116 11.64 -19.27 -6.01
C PHE A 116 12.44 -18.02 -5.71
N GLU A 117 11.96 -17.21 -4.76
CA GLU A 117 12.67 -16.04 -4.25
C GLU A 117 12.57 -15.98 -2.72
N PRO A 118 13.64 -15.60 -1.98
CA PRO A 118 13.51 -15.20 -0.57
C PRO A 118 12.53 -14.05 -0.42
N LYS A 119 11.61 -14.14 0.53
CA LYS A 119 10.70 -13.04 0.88
C LYS A 119 11.41 -12.11 1.87
N ILE A 120 11.95 -11.02 1.36
CA ILE A 120 12.64 -10.01 2.16
C ILE A 120 11.63 -9.30 3.07
N ASP A 121 11.99 -9.08 4.31
CA ASP A 121 11.17 -8.36 5.28
C ASP A 121 11.56 -6.88 5.36
N GLY A 122 10.80 -6.04 4.67
CA GLY A 122 11.07 -4.61 4.52
C GLY A 122 9.83 -3.80 4.14
N LEU A 123 10.02 -2.81 3.30
CA LEU A 123 8.99 -1.93 2.77
C LEU A 123 9.00 -1.96 1.24
N ALA A 124 7.89 -2.38 0.64
CA ALA A 124 7.74 -2.42 -0.81
C ALA A 124 7.79 -1.01 -1.41
N CYS A 125 8.54 -0.88 -2.51
CA CYS A 125 8.75 0.37 -3.22
C CYS A 125 8.74 0.14 -4.73
N SER A 126 8.11 1.06 -5.48
CA SER A 126 8.19 1.18 -6.93
C SER A 126 9.14 2.32 -7.28
N ILE A 127 10.03 2.09 -8.25
CA ILE A 127 11.02 3.06 -8.70
C ILE A 127 10.93 3.18 -10.21
N ILE A 128 10.62 4.38 -10.69
CA ILE A 128 10.43 4.67 -12.11
C ILE A 128 11.71 5.26 -12.67
N TYR A 129 12.15 4.68 -13.78
CA TYR A 129 13.23 5.19 -14.62
C TYR A 129 12.67 5.61 -15.97
N GLU A 130 13.04 6.81 -16.41
CA GLU A 130 12.78 7.32 -17.76
C GLU A 130 14.11 7.56 -18.45
N ASN A 131 14.25 7.01 -19.66
CA ASN A 131 15.49 7.08 -20.42
C ASN A 131 16.72 6.71 -19.57
N GLY A 132 16.57 5.64 -18.78
CA GLY A 132 17.60 5.09 -17.92
C GLY A 132 17.92 5.90 -16.65
N ARG A 133 17.19 6.96 -16.31
CA ARG A 133 17.41 7.81 -15.15
C ARG A 133 16.28 7.68 -14.15
N LEU A 134 16.61 7.61 -12.85
CA LEU A 134 15.63 7.60 -11.76
C LEU A 134 14.89 8.93 -11.70
N VAL A 135 13.59 8.90 -11.97
CA VAL A 135 12.70 10.08 -11.94
C VAL A 135 11.79 10.09 -10.73
N ARG A 136 11.28 8.93 -10.30
CA ARG A 136 10.29 8.86 -9.22
C ARG A 136 10.39 7.56 -8.43
N ALA A 137 10.11 7.63 -7.13
CA ALA A 137 9.95 6.45 -6.28
C ALA A 137 8.77 6.65 -5.32
N ALA A 138 8.01 5.59 -5.09
CA ALA A 138 6.83 5.62 -4.23
C ALA A 138 6.72 4.38 -3.35
N THR A 139 6.21 4.53 -2.12
CA THR A 139 5.83 3.41 -1.26
C THR A 139 4.60 2.70 -1.84
N ARG A 140 4.33 1.46 -1.41
CA ARG A 140 3.16 0.71 -1.89
C ARG A 140 1.84 1.44 -1.62
N GLY A 141 1.70 2.10 -0.46
CA GLY A 141 0.43 2.67 -0.04
C GLY A 141 -0.67 1.61 0.06
N ASP A 142 -1.83 1.88 -0.53
CA ASP A 142 -2.95 0.95 -0.66
C ASP A 142 -2.82 -0.03 -1.85
N GLY A 143 -1.78 0.14 -2.65
CA GLY A 143 -1.49 -0.62 -3.87
C GLY A 143 -1.78 0.16 -5.15
N GLU A 144 -2.64 1.17 -5.13
CA GLU A 144 -2.90 2.10 -6.25
C GLU A 144 -2.19 3.44 -6.06
N VAL A 145 -2.20 3.97 -4.82
CA VAL A 145 -1.60 5.25 -4.46
C VAL A 145 -0.62 5.05 -3.31
N GLY A 146 0.59 5.57 -3.46
CA GLY A 146 1.65 5.55 -2.45
C GLY A 146 2.21 6.93 -2.16
N GLU A 147 3.11 7.02 -1.18
CA GLU A 147 3.79 8.26 -0.81
C GLU A 147 5.05 8.46 -1.68
N ASN A 148 5.26 9.66 -2.18
CA ASN A 148 6.45 10.02 -2.94
C ASN A 148 7.68 10.07 -2.04
N VAL A 149 8.53 9.08 -2.14
CA VAL A 149 9.78 8.95 -1.38
C VAL A 149 11.03 9.12 -2.24
N THR A 150 10.91 9.76 -3.40
CA THR A 150 12.00 9.89 -4.38
C THR A 150 13.28 10.45 -3.78
N ALA A 151 13.20 11.53 -3.00
CA ALA A 151 14.37 12.14 -2.39
C ALA A 151 15.08 11.18 -1.41
N ASN A 152 14.31 10.38 -0.67
CA ASN A 152 14.81 9.41 0.29
C ASN A 152 15.41 8.19 -0.41
N VAL A 153 14.73 7.65 -1.42
CA VAL A 153 15.22 6.52 -2.23
C VAL A 153 16.55 6.85 -2.93
N ARG A 154 16.73 8.07 -3.41
CA ARG A 154 18.00 8.52 -4.01
C ARG A 154 19.18 8.40 -3.06
N THR A 155 18.98 8.42 -1.75
CA THR A 155 20.05 8.26 -0.76
C THR A 155 20.50 6.80 -0.58
N ILE A 156 19.69 5.83 -1.02
CA ILE A 156 19.98 4.39 -0.90
C ILE A 156 21.01 4.00 -1.97
N ARG A 157 22.22 3.66 -1.54
CA ARG A 157 23.35 3.46 -2.44
C ARG A 157 23.25 2.22 -3.33
N SER A 158 22.51 1.18 -2.90
CA SER A 158 22.22 -0.01 -3.71
C SER A 158 21.18 0.24 -4.82
N ILE A 159 20.65 1.46 -4.96
CA ILE A 159 19.76 1.86 -6.04
C ILE A 159 20.54 2.76 -7.02
N PRO A 160 20.69 2.38 -8.30
CA PRO A 160 21.38 3.19 -9.29
C PRO A 160 20.56 4.45 -9.61
N LEU A 161 21.21 5.63 -9.65
CA LEU A 161 20.55 6.86 -10.13
C LEU A 161 20.38 6.85 -11.65
N THR A 162 21.25 6.10 -12.34
CA THR A 162 21.20 5.84 -13.78
C THR A 162 21.48 4.36 -13.99
N LEU A 163 20.71 3.72 -14.86
CA LEU A 163 20.88 2.30 -15.18
C LEU A 163 22.23 2.02 -15.83
N ASN A 164 22.85 0.90 -15.46
CA ASN A 164 24.08 0.40 -16.08
C ASN A 164 23.71 -0.34 -17.38
N VAL A 165 23.49 0.41 -18.46
CA VAL A 165 23.20 -0.17 -19.78
C VAL A 165 24.53 -0.47 -20.47
N LYS A 166 24.70 -1.70 -20.99
CA LYS A 166 25.92 -2.10 -21.73
C LYS A 166 26.05 -1.32 -23.03
N GLU A 167 27.28 -1.08 -23.45
CA GLU A 167 27.55 -0.37 -24.69
C GLU A 167 26.96 -1.13 -25.89
N GLY A 168 26.10 -0.46 -26.68
CA GLY A 168 25.37 -1.04 -27.80
C GLY A 168 23.99 -1.60 -27.46
N GLU A 169 23.57 -1.61 -26.19
CA GLU A 169 22.20 -1.92 -25.81
C GLU A 169 21.33 -0.65 -25.77
N GLU A 170 20.07 -0.79 -26.09
CA GLU A 170 19.10 0.32 -26.01
C GLU A 170 18.76 0.62 -24.56
N VAL A 171 18.82 1.91 -24.21
CA VAL A 171 18.35 2.39 -22.91
C VAL A 171 16.83 2.31 -22.88
N PRO A 172 16.21 1.64 -21.89
CA PRO A 172 14.77 1.58 -21.82
C PRO A 172 14.18 2.99 -21.64
N GLU A 173 13.19 3.31 -22.49
CA GLU A 173 12.47 4.57 -22.40
C GLU A 173 11.75 4.68 -21.04
N LEU A 174 11.14 3.58 -20.60
CA LEU A 174 10.42 3.48 -19.33
C LEU A 174 10.71 2.13 -18.65
N LEU A 175 11.04 2.17 -17.33
CA LEU A 175 11.19 0.97 -16.51
C LEU A 175 10.59 1.22 -15.12
N ASP A 176 9.63 0.37 -14.71
CA ASP A 176 9.06 0.35 -13.34
C ASP A 176 9.70 -0.80 -12.55
N VAL A 177 10.70 -0.49 -11.73
CA VAL A 177 11.39 -1.46 -10.88
C VAL A 177 10.66 -1.60 -9.55
N ARG A 178 10.34 -2.82 -9.18
CA ARG A 178 9.70 -3.17 -7.91
C ARG A 178 10.66 -3.92 -7.02
N GLY A 179 10.68 -3.53 -5.76
CA GLY A 179 11.60 -4.16 -4.80
C GLY A 179 11.24 -3.84 -3.36
N GLU A 180 12.08 -4.35 -2.46
CA GLU A 180 11.94 -4.17 -1.03
C GLU A 180 13.08 -3.32 -0.49
N VAL A 181 12.74 -2.18 0.12
CA VAL A 181 13.68 -1.40 0.93
C VAL A 181 13.78 -2.07 2.30
N TYR A 182 14.97 -2.40 2.74
CA TYR A 182 15.22 -3.09 3.99
C TYR A 182 16.41 -2.48 4.76
N MET A 183 16.50 -2.80 6.03
CA MET A 183 17.66 -2.44 6.85
C MET A 183 18.48 -3.69 7.14
N PRO A 184 19.77 -3.75 6.76
CA PRO A 184 20.67 -4.84 7.14
C PRO A 184 20.76 -4.99 8.66
N ARG A 185 20.90 -6.22 9.17
CA ARG A 185 20.95 -6.51 10.63
C ARG A 185 22.02 -5.70 11.35
N HIS A 186 23.22 -5.56 10.75
CA HIS A 186 24.30 -4.77 11.37
C HIS A 186 23.94 -3.28 11.48
N ALA A 187 23.28 -2.73 10.46
CA ALA A 187 22.82 -1.33 10.48
C ALA A 187 21.72 -1.11 11.51
N PHE A 188 20.79 -2.08 11.66
CA PHE A 188 19.75 -2.08 12.68
C PHE A 188 20.33 -2.08 14.10
N MET A 189 21.27 -2.98 14.38
CA MET A 189 21.93 -3.03 15.70
C MET A 189 22.63 -1.71 16.03
N LYS A 190 23.41 -1.18 15.09
CA LYS A 190 24.09 0.11 15.26
C LYS A 190 23.11 1.27 15.48
N LEU A 191 21.99 1.29 14.77
CA LEU A 191 20.97 2.31 14.91
C LEU A 191 20.32 2.25 16.29
N ASN A 192 19.96 1.07 16.79
CA ASN A 192 19.36 0.92 18.13
C ASN A 192 20.36 1.25 19.24
N GLU A 193 21.63 0.89 19.10
CA GLU A 193 22.67 1.32 20.05
C GLU A 193 22.74 2.85 20.15
N GLN A 194 22.80 3.56 19.02
CA GLN A 194 22.80 5.02 19.00
C GLN A 194 21.53 5.63 19.63
N ARG A 195 20.35 5.04 19.38
CA ARG A 195 19.09 5.50 19.98
C ARG A 195 19.05 5.27 21.49
N SER A 196 19.53 4.13 21.94
CA SER A 196 19.65 3.79 23.36
C SER A 196 20.58 4.77 24.09
N GLU A 197 21.74 5.10 23.50
CA GLU A 197 22.67 6.11 24.00
C GLU A 197 22.05 7.51 24.06
N ALA A 198 21.21 7.85 23.08
CA ALA A 198 20.47 9.13 23.05
C ALA A 198 19.24 9.16 23.98
N GLY A 199 18.90 8.05 24.66
CA GLY A 199 17.70 7.92 25.49
C GLY A 199 16.39 7.86 24.70
N GLU A 200 16.46 7.50 23.42
CA GLU A 200 15.32 7.33 22.54
C GLU A 200 14.83 5.88 22.53
N ASN A 201 13.54 5.68 22.17
CA ASN A 201 13.00 4.34 22.03
C ASN A 201 13.65 3.58 20.87
N GLU A 202 14.09 2.36 21.13
CA GLU A 202 14.62 1.46 20.11
C GLU A 202 13.54 1.02 19.11
N PHE A 203 13.93 0.76 17.86
CA PHE A 203 13.04 0.12 16.90
C PHE A 203 12.86 -1.36 17.24
N ALA A 204 11.65 -1.87 17.08
CA ALA A 204 11.30 -3.24 17.44
C ALA A 204 11.95 -4.30 16.52
N ASN A 205 12.11 -4.01 15.24
CA ASN A 205 12.70 -4.90 14.24
C ASN A 205 13.26 -4.11 13.03
N PRO A 206 14.07 -4.75 12.16
CA PRO A 206 14.64 -4.11 10.98
C PRO A 206 13.61 -3.56 9.99
N ARG A 207 12.45 -4.22 9.84
CA ARG A 207 11.35 -3.76 8.97
C ARG A 207 10.79 -2.42 9.44
N ASN A 208 10.46 -2.30 10.73
CA ASN A 208 9.96 -1.05 11.31
C ASN A 208 11.00 0.07 11.23
N ALA A 209 12.28 -0.27 11.46
CA ALA A 209 13.39 0.66 11.30
C ALA A 209 13.54 1.14 9.85
N ALA A 210 13.42 0.23 8.87
CA ALA A 210 13.47 0.58 7.45
C ALA A 210 12.29 1.49 7.06
N ALA A 211 11.06 1.13 7.44
CA ALA A 211 9.86 1.90 7.14
C ALA A 211 9.92 3.31 7.76
N GLY A 212 10.28 3.41 9.05
CA GLY A 212 10.43 4.69 9.74
C GLY A 212 11.58 5.54 9.19
N SER A 213 12.64 4.91 8.65
CA SER A 213 13.79 5.61 8.06
C SER A 213 13.50 6.09 6.63
N LEU A 214 12.76 5.31 5.82
CA LEU A 214 12.38 5.71 4.47
C LEU A 214 11.37 6.87 4.47
N ARG A 215 10.53 6.96 5.48
CA ARG A 215 9.48 7.99 5.64
C ARG A 215 9.93 9.17 6.51
N GLN A 216 11.18 9.58 6.38
CA GLN A 216 11.72 10.79 7.03
C GLN A 216 11.53 12.00 6.11
N LEU A 217 11.05 13.11 6.64
CA LEU A 217 10.86 14.35 5.88
C LEU A 217 12.20 14.97 5.44
N ASP A 218 13.27 14.72 6.19
CA ASP A 218 14.64 15.10 5.81
C ASP A 218 15.40 13.90 5.20
N PRO A 219 15.71 13.92 3.91
CA PRO A 219 16.49 12.86 3.25
C PRO A 219 17.86 12.61 3.86
N LYS A 220 18.45 13.59 4.57
CA LYS A 220 19.72 13.42 5.25
C LYS A 220 19.62 12.41 6.40
N VAL A 221 18.48 12.38 7.09
CA VAL A 221 18.22 11.37 8.12
C VAL A 221 18.14 9.99 7.47
N THR A 222 17.44 9.83 6.36
CA THR A 222 17.40 8.58 5.59
C THR A 222 18.80 8.12 5.17
N ALA A 223 19.63 9.04 4.66
CA ALA A 223 21.01 8.76 4.24
C ALA A 223 21.87 8.20 5.37
N SER A 224 21.68 8.64 6.62
CA SER A 224 22.42 8.17 7.79
C SER A 224 22.01 6.75 8.24
N ARG A 225 20.88 6.21 7.76
CA ARG A 225 20.27 4.95 8.25
C ARG A 225 20.77 3.69 7.57
N GLN A 226 21.65 3.80 6.56
CA GLN A 226 22.23 2.66 5.83
C GLN A 226 21.18 1.67 5.31
N LEU A 227 20.10 2.17 4.68
CA LEU A 227 19.10 1.35 4.01
C LEU A 227 19.70 0.67 2.77
N SER A 228 19.13 -0.48 2.41
CA SER A 228 19.47 -1.20 1.18
C SER A 228 18.17 -1.61 0.45
N PHE A 229 18.31 -2.09 -0.80
CA PHE A 229 17.18 -2.42 -1.66
C PHE A 229 17.44 -3.73 -2.40
N PHE A 230 16.45 -4.61 -2.43
CA PHE A 230 16.41 -5.77 -3.32
C PHE A 230 15.33 -5.60 -4.38
N ALA A 231 15.72 -5.63 -5.65
CA ALA A 231 14.76 -5.70 -6.75
C ALA A 231 14.21 -7.13 -6.87
N TYR A 232 12.87 -7.25 -6.95
CA TYR A 232 12.19 -8.55 -7.07
C TYR A 232 11.21 -8.61 -8.24
N GLY A 233 11.12 -7.58 -9.06
CA GLY A 233 10.24 -7.59 -10.22
C GLY A 233 10.22 -6.28 -10.99
N VAL A 234 9.46 -6.32 -12.08
CA VAL A 234 9.28 -5.21 -13.02
C VAL A 234 7.79 -5.02 -13.29
N GLY A 235 7.29 -3.81 -13.15
CA GLY A 235 5.91 -3.45 -13.47
C GLY A 235 5.74 -3.15 -14.97
N ALA A 236 6.63 -2.34 -15.53
CA ALA A 236 6.69 -2.01 -16.96
C ALA A 236 8.13 -2.20 -17.46
N GLY A 237 8.31 -2.65 -18.70
CA GLY A 237 9.63 -2.94 -19.29
C GLY A 237 10.17 -4.33 -18.95
N HIS A 238 9.30 -5.28 -18.59
CA HIS A 238 9.67 -6.67 -18.28
C HIS A 238 10.10 -7.48 -19.53
N LYS A 239 10.82 -8.58 -19.30
CA LYS A 239 11.15 -9.60 -20.30
C LYS A 239 10.07 -10.68 -20.35
N ASP A 240 10.17 -11.64 -21.30
CA ASP A 240 9.21 -12.73 -21.48
C ASP A 240 9.16 -13.70 -20.29
N LYS A 241 10.25 -13.80 -19.53
CA LYS A 241 10.36 -14.59 -18.30
C LYS A 241 10.69 -13.68 -17.12
N HIS A 242 10.08 -13.98 -15.97
CA HIS A 242 10.37 -13.27 -14.73
C HIS A 242 11.85 -13.39 -14.33
N SER A 243 12.44 -14.59 -14.45
CA SER A 243 13.88 -14.81 -14.22
C SER A 243 14.78 -13.98 -15.16
N ALA A 244 14.37 -13.76 -16.40
CA ALA A 244 15.11 -12.92 -17.35
C ALA A 244 14.99 -11.43 -16.95
N SER A 245 13.84 -11.01 -16.40
CA SER A 245 13.68 -9.66 -15.85
C SER A 245 14.56 -9.46 -14.62
N LEU A 246 14.71 -10.45 -13.73
CA LEU A 246 15.63 -10.38 -12.59
C LEU A 246 17.10 -10.27 -13.05
N ALA A 247 17.50 -11.05 -14.06
CA ALA A 247 18.84 -10.96 -14.63
C ALA A 247 19.10 -9.58 -15.27
N MET A 248 18.11 -9.03 -16.00
CA MET A 248 18.19 -7.68 -16.56
C MET A 248 18.34 -6.62 -15.45
N LEU A 249 17.59 -6.72 -14.36
CA LEU A 249 17.70 -5.79 -13.22
C LEU A 249 19.10 -5.85 -12.59
N HIS A 250 19.67 -7.04 -12.45
CA HIS A 250 21.06 -7.20 -11.99
C HIS A 250 22.06 -6.52 -12.94
N ASP A 251 21.94 -6.73 -14.26
CA ASP A 251 22.78 -6.08 -15.26
C ASP A 251 22.65 -4.56 -15.23
N TYR A 252 21.45 -4.04 -14.94
CA TYR A 252 21.19 -2.61 -14.78
C TYR A 252 21.71 -2.01 -13.46
N GLY A 253 22.31 -2.83 -12.58
CA GLY A 253 22.95 -2.37 -11.36
C GLY A 253 22.12 -2.47 -10.10
N PHE A 254 21.01 -3.22 -10.12
CA PHE A 254 20.24 -3.49 -8.92
C PHE A 254 20.77 -4.72 -8.18
N LYS A 255 20.67 -4.69 -6.87
CA LYS A 255 20.82 -5.88 -6.06
C LYS A 255 19.58 -6.76 -6.23
N VAL A 256 19.78 -7.97 -6.73
CA VAL A 256 18.77 -9.04 -6.81
C VAL A 256 19.20 -10.13 -5.84
N SER A 257 18.23 -10.81 -5.21
CA SER A 257 18.56 -11.88 -4.27
C SER A 257 19.32 -13.00 -4.96
N GLU A 258 20.56 -13.27 -4.55
CA GLU A 258 21.37 -14.41 -5.06
C GLU A 258 20.73 -15.77 -4.75
N GLY A 259 19.77 -15.81 -3.82
CA GLY A 259 19.05 -17.01 -3.43
C GLY A 259 17.90 -17.38 -4.36
N TYR A 260 17.55 -16.57 -5.39
CA TYR A 260 16.48 -16.95 -6.31
C TYR A 260 16.89 -18.15 -7.17
N ALA A 261 15.90 -18.94 -7.55
CA ALA A 261 16.13 -20.12 -8.38
C ALA A 261 14.93 -20.39 -9.29
N VAL A 262 15.23 -20.77 -10.55
CA VAL A 262 14.22 -21.30 -11.46
C VAL A 262 14.04 -22.79 -11.14
N VAL A 263 12.80 -23.23 -10.94
CA VAL A 263 12.42 -24.61 -10.62
C VAL A 263 11.35 -25.11 -11.58
N LYS A 264 11.43 -26.38 -11.95
CA LYS A 264 10.60 -26.97 -13.02
C LYS A 264 9.15 -27.24 -12.60
N ASN A 265 8.91 -27.36 -11.30
CA ASN A 265 7.60 -27.71 -10.76
C ASN A 265 7.50 -27.32 -9.27
N ILE A 266 6.29 -27.43 -8.71
CA ILE A 266 6.03 -27.04 -7.32
C ILE A 266 6.78 -27.90 -6.30
N ASN A 267 7.07 -29.18 -6.60
CA ASN A 267 7.80 -30.05 -5.68
C ASN A 267 9.26 -29.61 -5.52
N GLU A 268 9.90 -29.17 -6.61
CA GLU A 268 11.23 -28.56 -6.55
C GLU A 268 11.20 -27.22 -5.78
N ALA A 269 10.12 -26.43 -5.94
CA ALA A 269 9.92 -25.21 -5.16
C ALA A 269 9.83 -25.51 -3.66
N ILE A 270 9.04 -26.52 -3.26
CA ILE A 270 8.91 -26.99 -1.87
C ILE A 270 10.26 -27.43 -1.30
N ALA A 271 11.03 -28.23 -2.06
CA ALA A 271 12.36 -28.64 -1.64
C ALA A 271 13.30 -27.44 -1.43
N LYS A 272 13.23 -26.45 -2.33
CA LYS A 272 14.03 -25.21 -2.22
C LYS A 272 13.62 -24.38 -1.00
N ILE A 273 12.34 -24.29 -0.69
CA ILE A 273 11.83 -23.61 0.51
C ILE A 273 12.41 -24.26 1.78
N LYS A 274 12.43 -25.58 1.86
CA LYS A 274 12.98 -26.33 3.02
C LYS A 274 14.49 -26.10 3.18
N ASP A 275 15.25 -26.13 2.08
CA ASP A 275 16.69 -25.80 2.09
C ASP A 275 16.94 -24.36 2.55
N PHE A 276 16.13 -23.43 2.05
CA PHE A 276 16.22 -22.01 2.44
C PHE A 276 15.87 -21.79 3.93
N ALA A 277 14.85 -22.47 4.45
CA ALA A 277 14.46 -22.37 5.85
C ALA A 277 15.60 -22.68 6.82
N ALA A 278 16.46 -23.65 6.47
CA ALA A 278 17.63 -24.03 7.26
C ALA A 278 18.74 -22.96 7.25
N LYS A 279 18.81 -22.15 6.18
CA LYS A 279 19.91 -21.19 5.95
C LYS A 279 19.53 -19.73 6.28
N ARG A 280 18.24 -19.40 6.37
CA ARG A 280 17.76 -18.01 6.49
C ARG A 280 18.33 -17.22 7.68
N GLN A 281 18.65 -17.92 8.79
CA GLN A 281 19.18 -17.27 10.00
C GLN A 281 20.60 -16.71 9.80
N SER A 282 21.37 -17.26 8.87
CA SER A 282 22.73 -16.79 8.53
C SER A 282 22.76 -15.58 7.60
N LEU A 283 21.61 -15.14 7.08
CA LEU A 283 21.53 -13.99 6.20
C LEU A 283 21.79 -12.68 6.96
N ALA A 284 22.39 -11.71 6.27
CA ALA A 284 22.62 -10.36 6.81
C ALA A 284 21.34 -9.51 6.89
N TYR A 285 20.19 -10.04 6.50
CA TYR A 285 18.89 -9.39 6.47
C TYR A 285 17.79 -10.36 6.91
N ASP A 286 16.63 -9.82 7.27
CA ASP A 286 15.49 -10.62 7.71
C ASP A 286 14.60 -11.05 6.54
N THR A 287 14.03 -12.26 6.66
CA THR A 287 13.08 -12.83 5.71
C THR A 287 11.92 -13.46 6.46
N ASP A 288 10.70 -13.20 6.00
CA ASP A 288 9.46 -13.71 6.60
C ASP A 288 8.87 -14.92 5.86
N GLY A 289 9.60 -15.40 4.80
CA GLY A 289 9.13 -16.53 4.00
C GLY A 289 9.91 -16.68 2.70
N ALA A 290 9.22 -17.26 1.74
CA ALA A 290 9.64 -17.37 0.34
C ALA A 290 8.49 -16.96 -0.58
N VAL A 291 8.80 -16.54 -1.80
CA VAL A 291 7.79 -16.25 -2.82
C VAL A 291 8.00 -17.20 -3.99
N ILE A 292 6.90 -17.81 -4.44
CA ILE A 292 6.86 -18.64 -5.63
C ILE A 292 6.07 -17.91 -6.69
N LYS A 293 6.67 -17.71 -7.86
CA LYS A 293 6.06 -17.01 -9.00
C LYS A 293 6.10 -17.88 -10.24
N VAL A 294 5.07 -17.88 -11.06
CA VAL A 294 5.11 -18.47 -12.40
C VAL A 294 6.15 -17.72 -13.23
N ASN A 295 7.06 -18.43 -13.90
CA ASN A 295 8.19 -17.80 -14.58
C ASN A 295 7.82 -17.14 -15.91
N ALA A 296 6.93 -17.75 -16.70
CA ALA A 296 6.55 -17.21 -18.01
C ALA A 296 5.53 -16.07 -17.87
N VAL A 297 5.88 -14.87 -18.36
CA VAL A 297 5.04 -13.66 -18.22
C VAL A 297 3.72 -13.80 -18.98
N TYR A 298 3.71 -14.47 -20.15
CA TYR A 298 2.46 -14.72 -20.86
C TYR A 298 1.46 -15.57 -20.04
N GLN A 299 1.96 -16.52 -19.21
CA GLN A 299 1.12 -17.32 -18.30
C GLN A 299 0.62 -16.47 -17.14
N GLN A 300 1.45 -15.55 -16.61
CA GLN A 300 1.02 -14.60 -15.60
C GLN A 300 -0.14 -13.73 -16.11
N ASN A 301 -0.07 -13.27 -17.36
CA ASN A 301 -1.12 -12.46 -18.00
C ASN A 301 -2.42 -13.25 -18.21
N ILE A 302 -2.33 -14.55 -18.55
CA ILE A 302 -3.52 -15.42 -18.67
C ILE A 302 -4.18 -15.62 -17.29
N LEU A 303 -3.39 -15.86 -16.24
CA LEU A 303 -3.87 -16.10 -14.88
C LEU A 303 -4.46 -14.86 -14.24
N GLY A 304 -3.90 -13.69 -14.55
CA GLY A 304 -4.35 -12.41 -14.04
C GLY A 304 -4.23 -12.28 -12.52
N ALA A 305 -5.03 -11.41 -11.95
CA ALA A 305 -5.08 -11.12 -10.51
C ALA A 305 -6.52 -11.14 -10.00
N THR A 306 -6.68 -11.25 -8.70
CA THR A 306 -7.90 -10.89 -7.97
C THR A 306 -7.85 -9.38 -7.64
N GLY A 307 -8.84 -8.85 -6.94
CA GLY A 307 -8.78 -7.45 -6.49
C GLY A 307 -7.64 -7.12 -5.51
N LYS A 308 -6.91 -8.14 -5.01
CA LYS A 308 -5.82 -7.95 -4.02
C LYS A 308 -4.53 -8.65 -4.42
N ASP A 309 -4.60 -9.87 -4.95
CA ASP A 309 -3.46 -10.76 -5.11
C ASP A 309 -3.35 -11.28 -6.54
N PRO A 310 -2.13 -11.43 -7.10
CA PRO A 310 -1.92 -12.10 -8.37
C PRO A 310 -2.20 -13.60 -8.22
N ARG A 311 -2.83 -14.21 -9.24
CA ARG A 311 -3.11 -15.66 -9.26
C ARG A 311 -1.88 -16.50 -9.62
N TRP A 312 -0.84 -15.85 -10.11
CA TRP A 312 0.41 -16.46 -10.58
C TRP A 312 1.56 -16.40 -9.55
N ALA A 313 1.32 -15.82 -8.37
CA ALA A 313 2.32 -15.74 -7.30
C ALA A 313 1.69 -16.04 -5.93
N ILE A 314 2.50 -16.63 -5.04
CA ILE A 314 2.12 -16.95 -3.66
C ILE A 314 3.30 -16.75 -2.74
N ALA A 315 3.06 -16.25 -1.53
CA ALA A 315 4.05 -16.19 -0.46
C ALA A 315 3.90 -17.41 0.46
N PHE A 316 4.94 -18.20 0.56
CA PHE A 316 5.04 -19.22 1.59
C PHE A 316 5.62 -18.61 2.84
N LYS A 317 4.87 -18.61 3.93
CA LYS A 317 5.32 -18.08 5.22
C LYS A 317 5.79 -19.21 6.13
N PHE A 318 6.96 -18.97 6.75
CA PHE A 318 7.46 -19.92 7.74
C PHE A 318 6.55 -19.90 8.99
N PRO A 319 6.51 -21.01 9.75
CA PRO A 319 5.80 -20.99 11.02
C PRO A 319 6.25 -19.80 11.86
N PRO A 320 5.32 -19.01 12.39
CA PRO A 320 5.66 -17.87 13.23
C PRO A 320 6.39 -18.33 14.49
N GLU A 321 7.26 -17.46 14.97
CA GLU A 321 7.90 -17.65 16.29
C GLU A 321 6.81 -17.78 17.35
N GLN A 322 7.04 -18.66 18.33
CA GLN A 322 6.13 -18.90 19.44
C GLN A 322 6.83 -18.56 20.75
N ALA A 323 6.07 -18.05 21.71
CA ALA A 323 6.54 -17.81 23.06
C ALA A 323 5.52 -18.31 24.08
N GLU A 324 6.01 -18.84 25.18
CA GLU A 324 5.19 -19.17 26.36
C GLU A 324 5.13 -17.98 27.30
N THR A 325 3.92 -17.70 27.80
CA THR A 325 3.71 -16.64 28.81
C THR A 325 2.51 -16.97 29.69
N LYS A 326 2.39 -16.29 30.83
CA LYS A 326 1.26 -16.45 31.73
C LYS A 326 0.10 -15.54 31.34
N LEU A 327 -1.10 -16.09 31.30
CA LEU A 327 -2.35 -15.34 31.15
C LEU A 327 -2.77 -14.81 32.54
N GLU A 328 -2.60 -13.51 32.75
CA GLU A 328 -2.87 -12.86 34.03
C GLU A 328 -4.34 -12.52 34.18
N ASP A 329 -5.00 -12.05 33.08
CA ASP A 329 -6.40 -11.64 33.11
C ASP A 329 -6.99 -11.68 31.69
N ILE A 330 -8.30 -11.57 31.56
CA ILE A 330 -9.04 -11.41 30.30
C ILE A 330 -9.92 -10.17 30.41
N ILE A 331 -9.61 -9.15 29.63
CA ILE A 331 -10.38 -7.91 29.56
C ILE A 331 -11.27 -7.90 28.33
N ILE A 332 -12.41 -7.22 28.44
CA ILE A 332 -13.35 -7.05 27.33
C ILE A 332 -13.20 -5.66 26.71
N GLN A 333 -13.02 -5.64 25.38
CA GLN A 333 -13.06 -4.41 24.61
C GLN A 333 -14.35 -4.36 23.77
N VAL A 334 -15.03 -3.21 23.77
CA VAL A 334 -16.27 -3.01 23.00
C VAL A 334 -15.91 -2.24 21.73
N GLY A 335 -16.04 -2.91 20.58
CA GLY A 335 -15.75 -2.29 19.28
C GLY A 335 -16.90 -1.44 18.76
N ARG A 336 -16.66 -0.71 17.68
CA ARG A 336 -17.64 0.23 17.04
C ARG A 336 -18.98 -0.39 16.67
N THR A 337 -19.03 -1.69 16.40
CA THR A 337 -20.27 -2.42 16.07
C THR A 337 -20.90 -3.09 17.30
N GLY A 338 -20.46 -2.72 18.49
CA GLY A 338 -20.94 -3.28 19.75
C GLY A 338 -20.34 -4.64 20.10
N VAL A 339 -19.47 -5.22 19.27
CA VAL A 339 -18.85 -6.53 19.54
C VAL A 339 -18.00 -6.45 20.79
N LEU A 340 -18.23 -7.37 21.73
CA LEU A 340 -17.40 -7.59 22.90
C LEU A 340 -16.27 -8.56 22.52
N THR A 341 -15.06 -8.03 22.43
CA THR A 341 -13.87 -8.81 22.06
C THR A 341 -13.04 -9.10 23.31
N PRO A 342 -12.88 -10.38 23.68
CA PRO A 342 -12.02 -10.76 24.80
C PRO A 342 -10.55 -10.64 24.38
N THR A 343 -9.75 -10.02 25.25
CA THR A 343 -8.31 -9.79 25.04
C THR A 343 -7.55 -10.31 26.25
N ALA A 344 -6.60 -11.21 26.02
CA ALA A 344 -5.70 -11.74 27.03
C ALA A 344 -4.73 -10.64 27.52
N VAL A 345 -4.62 -10.47 28.82
CA VAL A 345 -3.55 -9.73 29.50
C VAL A 345 -2.48 -10.72 29.89
N LEU A 346 -1.26 -10.50 29.43
CA LEU A 346 -0.17 -11.46 29.52
C LEU A 346 0.99 -10.89 30.35
N THR A 347 1.70 -11.75 31.09
CA THR A 347 3.05 -11.39 31.56
C THR A 347 3.88 -11.01 30.31
N PRO A 348 4.51 -9.81 30.30
CA PRO A 348 5.23 -9.34 29.11
C PRO A 348 6.31 -10.32 28.66
N VAL A 349 6.29 -10.70 27.38
CA VAL A 349 7.25 -11.64 26.78
C VAL A 349 7.75 -11.09 25.44
N LYS A 350 9.02 -11.33 25.13
CA LYS A 350 9.59 -10.97 23.83
C LYS A 350 9.20 -11.99 22.78
N LEU A 351 8.71 -11.50 21.62
CA LEU A 351 8.29 -12.32 20.50
C LEU A 351 8.51 -11.54 19.19
N SER A 352 9.32 -12.08 18.29
CA SER A 352 9.66 -11.46 16.99
C SER A 352 10.01 -9.96 17.14
N GLY A 353 10.98 -9.66 18.01
CA GLY A 353 11.52 -8.32 18.22
C GLY A 353 10.61 -7.33 18.97
N SER A 354 9.40 -7.71 19.40
CA SER A 354 8.53 -6.85 20.20
C SER A 354 8.17 -7.48 21.54
N THR A 355 7.83 -6.65 22.53
CA THR A 355 7.33 -7.12 23.84
C THR A 355 5.82 -7.20 23.78
N ILE A 356 5.28 -8.41 23.96
CA ILE A 356 3.85 -8.70 23.93
C ILE A 356 3.32 -8.76 25.35
N SER A 357 2.33 -7.93 25.67
CA SER A 357 1.57 -7.92 26.92
C SER A 357 0.08 -8.15 26.74
N ARG A 358 -0.39 -8.22 25.50
CA ARG A 358 -1.79 -8.48 25.15
C ARG A 358 -1.88 -9.35 23.90
N ALA A 359 -2.88 -10.24 23.85
CA ALA A 359 -3.16 -11.07 22.68
C ALA A 359 -4.67 -11.23 22.47
N THR A 360 -5.12 -11.37 21.24
CA THR A 360 -6.55 -11.59 20.98
C THR A 360 -6.98 -12.99 21.40
N LEU A 361 -8.22 -13.08 21.89
CA LEU A 361 -8.93 -14.34 22.17
C LEU A 361 -10.13 -14.49 21.26
N HIS A 362 -10.26 -13.65 20.24
CA HIS A 362 -11.30 -13.65 19.21
C HIS A 362 -12.74 -13.55 19.75
N ASN A 363 -13.26 -14.61 20.39
CA ASN A 363 -14.61 -14.69 20.94
C ASN A 363 -14.72 -15.77 22.03
N GLU A 364 -15.90 -15.90 22.64
CA GLU A 364 -16.16 -16.89 23.69
C GLU A 364 -15.97 -18.34 23.21
N ASP A 365 -16.42 -18.66 21.97
CA ASP A 365 -16.31 -20.02 21.43
C ASP A 365 -14.85 -20.44 21.28
N PHE A 366 -13.96 -19.50 20.93
CA PHE A 366 -12.53 -19.73 20.88
C PHE A 366 -11.95 -20.05 22.26
N ILE A 367 -12.31 -19.28 23.28
CA ILE A 367 -11.86 -19.51 24.66
C ILE A 367 -12.31 -20.90 25.14
N ARG A 368 -13.57 -21.25 24.91
CA ARG A 368 -14.15 -22.55 25.29
C ARG A 368 -13.54 -23.71 24.53
N SER A 369 -13.36 -23.58 23.23
CA SER A 369 -12.79 -24.65 22.38
C SER A 369 -11.35 -25.01 22.76
N LYS A 370 -10.59 -24.05 23.25
CA LYS A 370 -9.21 -24.21 23.71
C LYS A 370 -9.09 -24.42 25.22
N ASP A 371 -10.20 -24.36 25.95
CA ASP A 371 -10.23 -24.47 27.42
C ASP A 371 -9.26 -23.47 28.08
N ILE A 372 -9.31 -22.20 27.64
CA ILE A 372 -8.43 -21.14 28.16
C ILE A 372 -9.02 -20.61 29.48
N ARG A 373 -8.15 -20.52 30.52
CA ARG A 373 -8.51 -20.05 31.85
C ARG A 373 -7.57 -18.95 32.31
N ILE A 374 -8.05 -18.02 33.10
CA ILE A 374 -7.20 -17.01 33.76
C ILE A 374 -6.23 -17.74 34.69
N GLY A 375 -4.94 -17.43 34.61
CA GLY A 375 -3.88 -18.12 35.33
C GLY A 375 -3.17 -19.22 34.51
N ASP A 376 -3.64 -19.58 33.33
CA ASP A 376 -2.98 -20.54 32.45
C ASP A 376 -1.60 -20.05 31.98
N THR A 377 -0.70 -21.00 31.72
CA THR A 377 0.43 -20.77 30.83
C THR A 377 -0.03 -21.01 29.42
N VAL A 378 0.12 -20.01 28.54
CA VAL A 378 -0.33 -20.05 27.16
C VAL A 378 0.84 -19.91 26.19
N VAL A 379 0.72 -20.55 25.03
CA VAL A 379 1.61 -20.33 23.89
C VAL A 379 0.97 -19.30 22.99
N ILE A 380 1.73 -18.26 22.66
CA ILE A 380 1.31 -17.18 21.76
C ILE A 380 2.17 -17.14 20.51
N ASN A 381 1.62 -16.63 19.43
CA ASN A 381 2.34 -16.23 18.24
C ASN A 381 1.82 -14.88 17.73
N LYS A 382 2.30 -14.42 16.59
CA LYS A 382 1.71 -13.29 15.86
C LYS A 382 1.04 -13.80 14.59
N ALA A 383 -0.29 -13.74 14.53
CA ALA A 383 -1.04 -14.03 13.32
C ALA A 383 -0.62 -13.05 12.21
N GLY A 384 -0.19 -13.60 11.06
CA GLY A 384 0.32 -12.79 9.95
C GLY A 384 1.54 -11.94 10.31
N GLU A 385 2.28 -12.29 11.38
CA GLU A 385 3.46 -11.58 11.93
C GLU A 385 3.14 -10.22 12.57
N ILE A 386 1.87 -9.87 12.70
CA ILE A 386 1.41 -8.57 13.19
C ILE A 386 0.62 -8.71 14.49
N ILE A 387 -0.45 -9.51 14.50
CA ILE A 387 -1.45 -9.56 15.57
C ILE A 387 -1.12 -10.69 16.56
N PRO A 388 -0.80 -10.39 17.84
CA PRO A 388 -0.61 -11.43 18.85
C PRO A 388 -1.93 -12.18 19.11
N GLU A 389 -1.85 -13.52 19.10
CA GLU A 389 -2.97 -14.41 19.42
C GLU A 389 -2.52 -15.56 20.32
N VAL A 390 -3.46 -16.12 21.08
CA VAL A 390 -3.23 -17.31 21.90
C VAL A 390 -3.45 -18.56 21.05
N LEU A 391 -2.39 -19.37 20.88
CA LEU A 391 -2.48 -20.62 20.10
C LEU A 391 -3.13 -21.75 20.89
N HIS A 392 -2.60 -22.04 22.08
CA HIS A 392 -3.09 -23.11 22.95
C HIS A 392 -2.60 -22.91 24.38
N VAL A 393 -3.18 -23.67 25.28
CA VAL A 393 -2.82 -23.75 26.71
C VAL A 393 -1.82 -24.85 26.94
N VAL A 394 -0.80 -24.63 27.78
CA VAL A 394 0.14 -25.65 28.26
C VAL A 394 -0.49 -26.31 29.51
N LYS A 395 -1.38 -27.29 29.28
CA LYS A 395 -2.19 -27.91 30.36
C LYS A 395 -1.37 -28.59 31.41
N GLU A 396 -0.16 -29.04 31.06
CA GLU A 396 0.78 -29.70 31.98
C GLU A 396 1.32 -28.75 33.07
N LYS A 397 1.20 -27.43 32.84
CA LYS A 397 1.61 -26.36 33.77
C LYS A 397 0.48 -25.87 34.69
N ARG A 398 -0.73 -26.43 34.58
CA ARG A 398 -1.84 -26.07 35.45
C ARG A 398 -1.60 -26.52 36.87
N THR A 399 -1.97 -25.64 37.80
CA THR A 399 -1.84 -25.84 39.25
C THR A 399 -3.17 -26.22 39.92
N GLY A 400 -4.30 -26.06 39.19
CA GLY A 400 -5.65 -26.19 39.74
C GLY A 400 -6.24 -24.91 40.31
N ALA A 401 -5.48 -23.80 40.26
CA ALA A 401 -5.94 -22.46 40.69
C ALA A 401 -6.52 -21.61 39.53
N GLU A 402 -6.50 -22.15 38.31
CA GLU A 402 -6.92 -21.45 37.11
C GLU A 402 -8.44 -21.27 37.12
N GLN A 403 -8.90 -20.06 36.72
CA GLN A 403 -10.30 -19.68 36.75
C GLN A 403 -10.93 -19.68 35.39
N GLU A 404 -12.10 -20.29 35.24
CA GLU A 404 -12.88 -20.22 34.02
C GLU A 404 -13.35 -18.78 33.76
N PHE A 405 -13.31 -18.37 32.50
CA PHE A 405 -13.78 -17.08 32.07
C PHE A 405 -15.16 -17.20 31.41
N PHE A 406 -16.03 -16.26 31.73
CA PHE A 406 -17.36 -16.12 31.15
C PHE A 406 -17.52 -14.72 30.61
N MET A 407 -18.12 -14.62 29.43
CA MET A 407 -18.47 -13.31 28.86
C MET A 407 -19.48 -12.59 29.77
N PRO A 408 -19.32 -11.28 29.98
CA PRO A 408 -20.22 -10.52 30.83
C PRO A 408 -21.63 -10.48 30.24
N ALA A 409 -22.64 -10.67 31.12
CA ALA A 409 -24.07 -10.56 30.74
C ALA A 409 -24.49 -9.11 30.46
N GLU A 410 -23.71 -8.14 30.94
CA GLU A 410 -23.91 -6.71 30.77
C GLU A 410 -22.66 -6.08 30.11
N CYS A 411 -22.90 -5.06 29.30
CA CYS A 411 -21.81 -4.31 28.65
C CYS A 411 -20.95 -3.60 29.71
N PRO A 412 -19.62 -3.78 29.71
CA PRO A 412 -18.76 -3.15 30.71
C PRO A 412 -18.71 -1.62 30.61
N GLU A 413 -19.11 -1.04 29.47
CA GLU A 413 -19.08 0.41 29.24
C GLU A 413 -20.39 1.11 29.60
N CYS A 414 -21.57 0.45 29.40
CA CYS A 414 -22.86 1.10 29.60
C CYS A 414 -23.85 0.32 30.46
N GLY A 415 -23.51 -0.86 30.97
CA GLY A 415 -24.41 -1.69 31.79
C GLY A 415 -25.61 -2.32 31.05
N TRP A 416 -25.70 -2.11 29.72
CA TRP A 416 -26.80 -2.69 28.93
C TRP A 416 -26.59 -4.19 28.76
N LYS A 417 -27.71 -4.96 28.73
CA LYS A 417 -27.65 -6.40 28.51
C LYS A 417 -26.98 -6.73 27.18
N THR A 418 -26.04 -7.69 27.23
CA THR A 418 -25.36 -8.17 26.03
C THR A 418 -26.13 -9.29 25.38
N GLU A 419 -26.09 -9.38 24.04
CA GLU A 419 -26.81 -10.37 23.28
C GLU A 419 -25.93 -11.03 22.23
N ARG A 420 -26.21 -12.31 21.97
CA ARG A 420 -25.64 -13.05 20.84
C ARG A 420 -26.71 -13.13 19.75
N LEU A 421 -26.44 -12.46 18.62
CA LEU A 421 -27.37 -12.48 17.50
C LEU A 421 -27.38 -13.85 16.81
N ASN A 422 -28.54 -14.27 16.28
CA ASN A 422 -28.67 -15.56 15.61
C ASN A 422 -27.67 -15.72 14.45
N GLY A 423 -26.88 -16.80 14.49
CA GLY A 423 -25.88 -17.13 13.49
C GLY A 423 -24.56 -16.38 13.63
N GLU A 424 -24.35 -15.61 14.72
CA GLU A 424 -23.07 -14.96 15.01
C GLU A 424 -22.34 -15.61 16.19
N ALA A 425 -21.01 -15.72 16.07
CA ALA A 425 -20.15 -16.12 17.18
C ALA A 425 -19.89 -14.97 18.18
N ALA A 426 -20.14 -13.72 17.78
CA ALA A 426 -19.89 -12.53 18.56
C ALA A 426 -21.04 -12.21 19.52
N ILE A 427 -20.68 -11.84 20.76
CA ILE A 427 -21.59 -11.23 21.75
C ILE A 427 -21.49 -9.71 21.58
N ARG A 428 -22.64 -9.01 21.69
CA ARG A 428 -22.72 -7.56 21.40
C ARG A 428 -23.46 -6.80 22.49
N CYS A 429 -23.06 -5.55 22.64
CA CYS A 429 -23.90 -4.50 23.20
C CYS A 429 -24.79 -3.96 22.09
N THR A 430 -26.11 -3.99 22.28
CA THR A 430 -27.10 -3.49 21.32
C THR A 430 -27.60 -2.09 21.66
N ASN A 431 -27.07 -1.45 22.70
CA ASN A 431 -27.43 -0.09 23.10
C ASN A 431 -26.84 0.93 22.09
N PRO A 432 -27.67 1.65 21.31
CA PRO A 432 -27.20 2.64 20.34
C PRO A 432 -26.50 3.85 21.01
N HIS A 433 -26.77 4.08 22.30
CA HIS A 433 -26.16 5.15 23.09
C HIS A 433 -24.99 4.67 23.95
N CYS A 434 -24.41 3.54 23.65
CA CYS A 434 -23.23 3.06 24.36
C CYS A 434 -22.02 3.99 24.12
N PRO A 435 -21.38 4.51 25.19
CA PRO A 435 -20.23 5.41 25.05
C PRO A 435 -19.08 4.82 24.23
N ALA A 436 -18.87 3.49 24.30
CA ALA A 436 -17.85 2.82 23.51
C ALA A 436 -18.17 2.86 22.02
N LEU A 437 -19.44 2.68 21.62
CA LEU A 437 -19.84 2.76 20.20
C LEU A 437 -19.61 4.17 19.65
N GLY A 438 -19.99 5.19 20.42
CA GLY A 438 -19.76 6.59 20.04
C GLY A 438 -18.28 6.91 19.87
N ARG A 439 -17.45 6.50 20.86
CA ARG A 439 -16.00 6.68 20.84
C ARG A 439 -15.36 6.01 19.63
N GLU A 440 -15.60 4.74 19.44
CA GLU A 440 -15.02 3.96 18.33
C GLU A 440 -15.58 4.41 16.96
N GLY A 441 -16.82 4.89 16.91
CA GLY A 441 -17.42 5.51 15.73
C GLY A 441 -16.69 6.79 15.34
N LEU A 442 -16.38 7.67 16.30
CA LEU A 442 -15.60 8.91 16.09
C LEU A 442 -14.16 8.62 15.64
N ILE A 443 -13.50 7.65 16.27
CA ILE A 443 -12.14 7.23 15.88
C ILE A 443 -12.14 6.70 14.44
N HIS A 444 -13.14 5.92 14.08
CA HIS A 444 -13.31 5.44 12.71
C HIS A 444 -13.59 6.58 11.73
N PHE A 445 -14.50 7.48 12.08
CA PHE A 445 -14.87 8.64 11.24
C PHE A 445 -13.65 9.50 10.89
N ALA A 446 -12.79 9.78 11.86
CA ALA A 446 -11.59 10.59 11.67
C ALA A 446 -10.43 9.83 10.97
N SER A 447 -10.51 8.50 10.84
CA SER A 447 -9.40 7.68 10.34
C SER A 447 -9.00 7.99 8.90
N LYS A 448 -7.74 7.66 8.54
CA LYS A 448 -7.15 7.88 7.20
C LYS A 448 -7.99 7.28 6.05
N GLY A 449 -8.62 6.11 6.26
CA GLY A 449 -9.49 5.46 5.25
C GLY A 449 -10.88 6.07 5.13
N ALA A 450 -11.30 6.90 6.11
CA ALA A 450 -12.59 7.57 6.19
C ALA A 450 -12.45 9.07 5.85
N MET A 451 -12.73 9.98 6.78
CA MET A 451 -12.66 11.42 6.52
C MET A 451 -11.24 11.99 6.56
N ASP A 452 -10.23 11.20 6.95
CA ASP A 452 -8.79 11.54 6.94
C ASP A 452 -8.46 12.83 7.69
N ILE A 453 -8.91 12.92 8.93
CA ILE A 453 -8.65 14.09 9.78
C ILE A 453 -7.32 13.88 10.49
N ASP A 454 -6.23 14.38 9.90
CA ASP A 454 -4.89 14.23 10.48
C ASP A 454 -4.80 14.92 11.85
N GLY A 455 -4.08 14.28 12.77
CA GLY A 455 -3.99 14.75 14.16
C GLY A 455 -5.21 14.42 15.04
N CYS A 456 -6.31 13.89 14.51
CA CYS A 456 -7.52 13.48 15.25
C CYS A 456 -7.49 11.99 15.63
N GLY A 457 -6.40 11.53 16.22
CA GLY A 457 -6.24 10.14 16.65
C GLY A 457 -7.02 9.80 17.94
N PRO A 458 -6.98 8.50 18.37
CA PRO A 458 -7.73 8.02 19.54
C PRO A 458 -7.48 8.84 20.82
N ALA A 459 -6.24 9.29 21.06
CA ALA A 459 -5.90 10.09 22.23
C ALA A 459 -6.59 11.46 22.24
N VAL A 460 -6.67 12.13 21.08
CA VAL A 460 -7.32 13.43 20.94
C VAL A 460 -8.84 13.26 21.05
N ILE A 461 -9.41 12.26 20.39
CA ILE A 461 -10.86 11.97 20.46
C ILE A 461 -11.27 11.67 21.91
N ASN A 462 -10.50 10.88 22.64
CA ASN A 462 -10.78 10.63 24.06
C ASN A 462 -10.76 11.93 24.87
N GLN A 463 -9.76 12.79 24.69
CA GLN A 463 -9.73 14.07 25.40
C GLN A 463 -10.94 14.97 25.04
N LEU A 464 -11.33 15.02 23.76
CA LEU A 464 -12.50 15.77 23.32
C LEU A 464 -13.81 15.26 23.94
N LEU A 465 -13.97 13.93 24.01
CA LEU A 465 -15.13 13.28 24.67
C LEU A 465 -15.11 13.53 26.19
N ASP A 466 -13.96 13.32 26.85
CA ASP A 466 -13.82 13.46 28.30
C ASP A 466 -14.06 14.91 28.77
N ASN A 467 -13.77 15.90 27.94
CA ASN A 467 -14.05 17.32 28.17
C ASN A 467 -15.46 17.75 27.69
N GLY A 468 -16.27 16.84 27.14
CA GLY A 468 -17.60 17.14 26.65
C GLY A 468 -17.65 18.10 25.46
N LEU A 469 -16.58 18.16 24.68
CA LEU A 469 -16.45 19.05 23.50
C LEU A 469 -17.10 18.46 22.25
N ILE A 470 -17.20 17.13 22.19
CA ILE A 470 -17.84 16.40 21.11
C ILE A 470 -18.71 15.25 21.67
N SER A 471 -19.76 14.88 20.96
CA SER A 471 -20.62 13.74 21.22
C SER A 471 -20.83 12.87 19.98
N ASP A 472 -20.76 13.47 18.80
CA ASP A 472 -20.91 12.80 17.51
C ASP A 472 -19.98 13.42 16.44
N PRO A 473 -19.94 12.86 15.22
CA PRO A 473 -19.06 13.35 14.14
C PRO A 473 -19.31 14.81 13.72
N ALA A 474 -20.54 15.34 13.81
CA ALA A 474 -20.85 16.70 13.43
C ALA A 474 -20.17 17.73 14.36
N ASP A 475 -20.03 17.39 15.64
CA ASP A 475 -19.40 18.26 16.63
C ASP A 475 -17.90 18.53 16.33
N LEU A 476 -17.22 17.65 15.61
CA LEU A 476 -15.82 17.85 15.17
C LEU A 476 -15.69 19.12 14.32
N TYR A 477 -16.69 19.41 13.51
CA TYR A 477 -16.72 20.57 12.60
C TYR A 477 -17.12 21.89 13.27
N LEU A 478 -17.52 21.83 14.55
CA LEU A 478 -17.87 22.99 15.39
C LEU A 478 -16.74 23.39 16.35
N LEU A 479 -15.64 22.63 16.39
CA LEU A 479 -14.50 22.89 17.28
C LEU A 479 -13.81 24.21 16.92
N VAL A 480 -13.39 24.93 17.96
CA VAL A 480 -12.64 26.19 17.84
C VAL A 480 -11.31 26.15 18.56
N LYS A 481 -10.34 26.92 18.11
CA LYS A 481 -8.96 26.92 18.61
C LYS A 481 -8.83 27.00 20.15
N PRO A 482 -9.56 27.89 20.86
CA PRO A 482 -9.45 27.98 22.34
C PRO A 482 -9.82 26.68 23.06
N GLN A 483 -10.74 25.87 22.51
CA GLN A 483 -11.12 24.57 23.08
C GLN A 483 -9.99 23.56 22.92
N LEU A 484 -9.34 23.54 21.76
CA LEU A 484 -8.24 22.61 21.45
C LEU A 484 -6.99 22.94 22.25
N THR A 485 -6.62 24.21 22.38
CA THR A 485 -5.42 24.62 23.13
C THR A 485 -5.56 24.40 24.64
N ALA A 486 -6.78 24.15 25.13
CA ALA A 486 -7.03 23.76 26.52
C ALA A 486 -6.76 22.25 26.78
N LEU A 487 -6.63 21.44 25.73
CA LEU A 487 -6.35 20.01 25.86
C LEU A 487 -4.89 19.74 26.21
N GLU A 488 -4.65 18.62 26.89
CA GLU A 488 -3.30 18.23 27.29
C GLU A 488 -2.41 17.96 26.06
N ARG A 489 -1.23 18.57 26.02
CA ARG A 489 -0.23 18.46 24.93
C ARG A 489 -0.70 19.01 23.57
N MET A 490 -1.72 19.88 23.54
CA MET A 490 -2.23 20.52 22.34
C MET A 490 -1.81 22.00 22.33
N GLY A 491 -0.69 22.31 21.68
CA GLY A 491 -0.21 23.69 21.51
C GLY A 491 -0.89 24.36 20.29
N ASP A 492 -0.66 25.69 20.15
CA ASP A 492 -1.25 26.53 19.10
C ASP A 492 -1.10 25.93 17.69
N LYS A 493 0.13 25.48 17.33
CA LYS A 493 0.41 24.90 16.02
C LYS A 493 -0.34 23.58 15.78
N SER A 494 -0.44 22.73 16.80
CA SER A 494 -1.17 21.46 16.69
C SER A 494 -2.68 21.70 16.57
N ALA A 495 -3.21 22.69 17.28
CA ALA A 495 -4.60 23.09 17.19
C ALA A 495 -4.93 23.67 15.79
N ASP A 496 -4.07 24.53 15.23
CA ASP A 496 -4.25 25.07 13.87
C ASP A 496 -4.19 23.93 12.81
N ASN A 497 -3.24 22.98 12.93
CA ASN A 497 -3.14 21.86 12.02
C ASN A 497 -4.40 20.98 12.07
N LEU A 498 -4.91 20.67 13.27
CA LEU A 498 -6.12 19.89 13.42
C LEU A 498 -7.35 20.57 12.82
N LEU A 499 -7.53 21.89 13.06
CA LEU A 499 -8.63 22.66 12.47
C LEU A 499 -8.54 22.71 10.95
N ASN A 500 -7.35 22.84 10.39
CA ASN A 500 -7.14 22.80 8.95
C ASN A 500 -7.48 21.39 8.38
N ALA A 501 -7.06 20.32 9.06
CA ALA A 501 -7.39 18.95 8.66
C ALA A 501 -8.91 18.70 8.70
N ILE A 502 -9.60 19.18 9.73
CA ILE A 502 -11.07 19.15 9.82
C ILE A 502 -11.71 19.93 8.65
N ALA A 503 -11.21 21.10 8.31
CA ALA A 503 -11.74 21.88 7.21
C ALA A 503 -11.52 21.22 5.84
N GLU A 504 -10.34 20.64 5.61
CA GLU A 504 -10.03 19.91 4.38
C GLU A 504 -10.85 18.63 4.24
N SER A 505 -11.13 17.94 5.35
CA SER A 505 -11.93 16.71 5.32
C SER A 505 -13.33 16.89 4.74
N LYS A 506 -13.90 18.11 4.79
CA LYS A 506 -15.20 18.42 4.17
C LYS A 506 -15.24 18.17 2.66
N LYS A 507 -14.09 18.21 1.99
CA LYS A 507 -13.94 18.00 0.56
C LYS A 507 -13.87 16.51 0.16
N GLN A 508 -13.83 15.58 1.13
CA GLN A 508 -13.79 14.16 0.85
C GLN A 508 -15.04 13.73 0.07
N ASN A 509 -14.86 12.78 -0.85
CA ASN A 509 -15.94 12.27 -1.68
C ASN A 509 -16.99 11.48 -0.86
N LEU A 510 -18.19 11.37 -1.43
CA LEU A 510 -19.32 10.64 -0.82
C LEU A 510 -18.97 9.20 -0.39
N ASP A 511 -18.15 8.48 -1.14
CA ASP A 511 -17.75 7.12 -0.79
C ASP A 511 -16.97 7.05 0.53
N ARG A 512 -16.12 8.05 0.79
CA ARG A 512 -15.38 8.15 2.05
C ARG A 512 -16.30 8.52 3.22
N LEU A 513 -17.25 9.41 2.99
CA LEU A 513 -18.27 9.76 4.00
C LEU A 513 -19.14 8.54 4.33
N LEU A 514 -19.61 7.79 3.33
CA LEU A 514 -20.39 6.56 3.55
C LEU A 514 -19.61 5.52 4.35
N PHE A 515 -18.33 5.37 4.06
CA PHE A 515 -17.46 4.49 4.86
C PHE A 515 -17.26 5.03 6.28
N ALA A 516 -17.09 6.34 6.44
CA ALA A 516 -16.91 7.02 7.72
C ALA A 516 -18.12 6.88 8.66
N LEU A 517 -19.34 6.88 8.11
CA LEU A 517 -20.58 6.68 8.88
C LEU A 517 -20.65 5.29 9.54
N GLY A 518 -19.80 4.35 9.15
CA GLY A 518 -19.66 3.05 9.81
C GLY A 518 -20.89 2.14 9.67
N ILE A 519 -21.66 2.28 8.58
CA ILE A 519 -22.83 1.44 8.27
C ILE A 519 -22.42 -0.03 8.30
N ARG A 520 -23.18 -0.86 9.00
CA ARG A 520 -22.86 -2.27 9.14
C ARG A 520 -22.79 -2.97 7.78
N HIS A 521 -21.79 -3.83 7.59
CA HIS A 521 -21.47 -4.53 6.33
C HIS A 521 -21.02 -3.63 5.16
N VAL A 522 -20.97 -2.30 5.35
CA VAL A 522 -20.47 -1.37 4.34
C VAL A 522 -19.00 -1.06 4.63
N GLY A 523 -18.11 -1.74 3.91
CA GLY A 523 -16.68 -1.42 3.87
C GLY A 523 -16.37 -0.42 2.76
N ALA A 524 -15.12 0.03 2.61
CA ALA A 524 -14.73 1.04 1.61
C ALA A 524 -15.16 0.66 0.17
N LYS A 525 -15.00 -0.62 -0.24
CA LYS A 525 -15.46 -1.11 -1.56
C LYS A 525 -16.96 -0.93 -1.76
N VAL A 526 -17.77 -1.34 -0.78
CA VAL A 526 -19.24 -1.22 -0.87
C VAL A 526 -19.67 0.24 -0.83
N ALA A 527 -19.06 1.06 0.03
CA ALA A 527 -19.31 2.50 0.09
C ALA A 527 -19.09 3.15 -1.28
N ARG A 528 -17.98 2.80 -1.97
CA ARG A 528 -17.68 3.28 -3.31
C ARG A 528 -18.70 2.81 -4.35
N LEU A 529 -19.13 1.55 -4.32
CA LEU A 529 -20.16 1.04 -5.23
C LEU A 529 -21.47 1.79 -5.05
N LEU A 530 -21.90 2.01 -3.80
CA LEU A 530 -23.11 2.78 -3.49
C LEU A 530 -22.99 4.24 -3.96
N ALA A 531 -21.86 4.90 -3.67
CA ALA A 531 -21.62 6.29 -4.08
C ALA A 531 -21.64 6.46 -5.60
N LEU A 532 -21.00 5.55 -6.34
CA LEU A 532 -20.98 5.57 -7.81
C LEU A 532 -22.37 5.30 -8.42
N HIS A 533 -23.15 4.38 -7.82
CA HIS A 533 -24.46 4.04 -8.34
C HIS A 533 -25.48 5.16 -8.12
N PHE A 534 -25.54 5.72 -6.91
CA PHE A 534 -26.54 6.72 -6.56
C PHE A 534 -26.11 8.15 -6.84
N GLY A 535 -24.80 8.44 -6.86
CA GLY A 535 -24.23 9.75 -7.15
C GLY A 535 -24.42 10.79 -6.03
N SER A 536 -25.40 10.61 -5.14
CA SER A 536 -25.64 11.53 -4.01
C SER A 536 -26.20 10.82 -2.78
N MET A 537 -25.95 11.39 -1.61
CA MET A 537 -26.49 10.93 -0.33
C MET A 537 -28.03 10.89 -0.34
N GLU A 538 -28.67 11.91 -0.90
CA GLU A 538 -30.14 12.01 -0.95
C GLU A 538 -30.78 10.86 -1.72
N LYS A 539 -30.22 10.51 -2.88
CA LYS A 539 -30.72 9.37 -3.68
C LYS A 539 -30.52 8.04 -2.97
N LEU A 540 -29.38 7.85 -2.31
CA LEU A 540 -29.11 6.65 -1.53
C LEU A 540 -30.07 6.52 -0.33
N MET A 541 -30.34 7.62 0.37
CA MET A 541 -31.31 7.62 1.50
C MET A 541 -32.75 7.32 1.06
N ALA A 542 -33.11 7.62 -0.18
CA ALA A 542 -34.42 7.36 -0.75
C ALA A 542 -34.55 5.96 -1.38
N ALA A 543 -33.45 5.22 -1.52
CA ALA A 543 -33.40 3.94 -2.22
C ALA A 543 -34.05 2.81 -1.42
N GLU A 544 -34.72 1.89 -2.11
CA GLU A 544 -35.31 0.70 -1.53
C GLU A 544 -34.34 -0.49 -1.48
N THR A 545 -34.62 -1.45 -0.62
CA THR A 545 -33.74 -2.63 -0.40
C THR A 545 -33.47 -3.40 -1.70
N ASP A 546 -34.48 -3.59 -2.55
CA ASP A 546 -34.34 -4.33 -3.81
C ASP A 546 -33.49 -3.58 -4.83
N GLU A 547 -33.54 -2.25 -4.85
CA GLU A 547 -32.71 -1.40 -5.71
C GLU A 547 -31.23 -1.51 -5.30
N ILE A 548 -30.94 -1.43 -4.01
CA ILE A 548 -29.57 -1.58 -3.49
C ILE A 548 -29.05 -3.00 -3.71
N ALA A 549 -29.90 -4.03 -3.50
CA ALA A 549 -29.51 -5.43 -3.70
C ALA A 549 -29.29 -5.81 -5.17
N ALA A 550 -29.78 -5.01 -6.12
CA ALA A 550 -29.56 -5.20 -7.56
C ALA A 550 -28.15 -4.77 -8.03
N ILE A 551 -27.41 -4.05 -7.20
CA ILE A 551 -26.03 -3.63 -7.50
C ILE A 551 -25.11 -4.85 -7.42
N GLU A 552 -24.28 -5.06 -8.44
CA GLU A 552 -23.30 -6.14 -8.47
C GLU A 552 -22.39 -6.10 -7.22
N ASP A 553 -22.11 -7.25 -6.62
CA ASP A 553 -21.36 -7.41 -5.36
C ASP A 553 -22.09 -6.91 -4.08
N ILE A 554 -23.33 -6.45 -4.15
CA ILE A 554 -24.13 -6.06 -2.98
C ILE A 554 -25.26 -7.08 -2.75
N GLY A 555 -25.16 -7.82 -1.66
CA GLY A 555 -26.17 -8.81 -1.29
C GLY A 555 -27.29 -8.24 -0.40
N PRO A 556 -28.40 -9.01 -0.21
CA PRO A 556 -29.58 -8.56 0.57
C PRO A 556 -29.26 -8.09 1.99
N LYS A 557 -28.31 -8.73 2.68
CA LYS A 557 -27.89 -8.33 4.04
C LYS A 557 -27.24 -6.95 4.10
N ILE A 558 -26.51 -6.58 3.06
CA ILE A 558 -25.87 -5.25 2.95
C ILE A 558 -26.97 -4.22 2.68
N ALA A 559 -27.85 -4.50 1.71
CA ALA A 559 -28.97 -3.63 1.36
C ALA A 559 -29.87 -3.34 2.56
N GLU A 560 -30.28 -4.38 3.30
CA GLU A 560 -31.06 -4.24 4.54
C GLU A 560 -30.34 -3.37 5.59
N SER A 561 -29.02 -3.54 5.75
CA SER A 561 -28.23 -2.73 6.68
C SER A 561 -28.20 -1.26 6.30
N VAL A 562 -28.11 -0.95 5.02
CA VAL A 562 -28.11 0.42 4.49
C VAL A 562 -29.48 1.08 4.72
N VAL A 563 -30.55 0.43 4.33
CA VAL A 563 -31.92 0.95 4.51
C VAL A 563 -32.22 1.13 6.00
N THR A 564 -31.89 0.16 6.84
CA THR A 564 -32.07 0.25 8.30
C THR A 564 -31.30 1.43 8.90
N TYR A 565 -30.10 1.68 8.43
CA TYR A 565 -29.30 2.82 8.89
C TYR A 565 -29.98 4.16 8.58
N PHE A 566 -30.46 4.33 7.36
CA PHE A 566 -31.12 5.57 6.92
C PHE A 566 -32.57 5.70 7.39
N ALA A 567 -33.20 4.63 7.90
CA ALA A 567 -34.48 4.72 8.55
C ALA A 567 -34.41 5.27 9.99
N SER A 568 -33.24 5.36 10.59
CA SER A 568 -33.03 5.87 11.95
C SER A 568 -33.11 7.39 12.01
N PRO A 569 -34.02 7.99 12.79
CA PRO A 569 -34.10 9.45 12.94
C PRO A 569 -32.80 10.11 13.42
N VAL A 570 -32.05 9.41 14.29
CA VAL A 570 -30.77 9.90 14.81
C VAL A 570 -29.72 10.00 13.70
N ASN A 571 -29.70 9.02 12.79
CA ASN A 571 -28.76 9.02 11.67
C ASN A 571 -29.14 10.05 10.60
N ILE A 572 -30.46 10.24 10.38
CA ILE A 572 -30.96 11.29 9.48
C ILE A 572 -30.54 12.66 9.99
N ASP A 573 -30.78 12.96 11.27
CA ASP A 573 -30.36 14.23 11.91
C ASP A 573 -28.85 14.46 11.78
N LEU A 574 -28.05 13.43 12.04
CA LEU A 574 -26.59 13.52 11.87
C LEU A 574 -26.20 13.91 10.43
N ILE A 575 -26.82 13.26 9.43
CA ILE A 575 -26.51 13.52 8.02
C ILE A 575 -26.92 14.95 7.62
N GLU A 576 -28.09 15.41 8.07
CA GLU A 576 -28.57 16.78 7.83
C GLU A 576 -27.60 17.81 8.43
N ARG A 577 -27.16 17.62 9.68
CA ARG A 577 -26.16 18.47 10.32
C ARG A 577 -24.82 18.47 9.58
N LEU A 578 -24.33 17.31 9.16
CA LEU A 578 -23.10 17.22 8.37
C LEU A 578 -23.22 17.96 7.03
N LYS A 579 -24.41 17.89 6.38
CA LYS A 579 -24.72 18.63 5.16
C LYS A 579 -24.71 20.15 5.41
N GLU A 580 -25.38 20.60 6.47
CA GLU A 580 -25.42 22.03 6.86
C GLU A 580 -24.01 22.58 7.19
N LEU A 581 -23.14 21.73 7.76
CA LEU A 581 -21.75 22.05 8.05
C LEU A 581 -20.85 22.08 6.80
N GLY A 582 -21.40 21.72 5.62
CA GLY A 582 -20.74 21.85 4.33
C GLY A 582 -19.87 20.67 3.91
N LEU A 583 -20.17 19.45 4.41
CA LEU A 583 -19.54 18.23 3.90
C LEU A 583 -20.06 17.92 2.51
N ASN A 584 -19.20 17.33 1.68
CA ASN A 584 -19.59 16.88 0.35
C ASN A 584 -20.54 15.68 0.43
N MET A 585 -21.77 15.86 -0.06
CA MET A 585 -22.82 14.84 -0.11
C MET A 585 -22.99 14.19 -1.48
N GLU A 586 -22.07 14.49 -2.41
CA GLU A 586 -22.12 14.03 -3.77
C GLU A 586 -20.85 13.25 -4.10
N MET A 587 -20.97 12.29 -5.01
CA MET A 587 -19.84 11.68 -5.66
C MET A 587 -19.50 12.57 -6.84
N GLU A 588 -18.33 13.21 -6.83
CA GLU A 588 -17.79 13.80 -8.06
C GLU A 588 -17.67 12.67 -9.08
N ALA A 589 -18.65 12.56 -9.94
CA ALA A 589 -18.51 11.78 -11.15
C ALA A 589 -17.39 12.47 -11.93
N ALA A 590 -16.34 11.73 -12.32
CA ALA A 590 -15.58 12.15 -13.49
C ALA A 590 -16.65 12.47 -14.55
N GLU A 591 -16.73 13.70 -15.02
CA GLU A 591 -17.68 14.09 -16.06
C GLU A 591 -17.43 13.16 -17.24
N LEU A 592 -18.24 12.10 -17.32
CA LEU A 592 -18.19 11.19 -18.46
C LEU A 592 -18.68 11.99 -19.65
N ASP A 593 -17.79 12.27 -20.57
CA ASP A 593 -18.17 12.89 -21.84
C ASP A 593 -19.19 11.99 -22.54
N THR A 594 -20.47 12.36 -22.41
CA THR A 594 -21.59 11.62 -23.04
C THR A 594 -21.52 11.66 -24.55
N ALA A 595 -20.71 12.55 -25.16
CA ALA A 595 -20.41 12.62 -26.57
C ALA A 595 -19.27 11.68 -26.99
N HIS A 596 -18.55 11.08 -26.03
CA HIS A 596 -17.46 10.16 -26.31
C HIS A 596 -17.94 8.93 -27.09
N PRO A 597 -17.24 8.49 -28.19
CA PRO A 597 -17.65 7.38 -29.03
C PRO A 597 -17.93 6.06 -28.30
N PHE A 598 -17.27 5.85 -27.16
CA PHE A 598 -17.42 4.65 -26.35
C PHE A 598 -18.42 4.78 -25.21
N TYR A 599 -18.99 5.96 -24.98
CA TYR A 599 -19.99 6.15 -23.93
C TYR A 599 -21.22 5.27 -24.15
N GLY A 600 -21.59 4.46 -23.15
CA GLY A 600 -22.71 3.53 -23.20
C GLY A 600 -22.53 2.32 -24.11
N LYS A 601 -21.38 2.18 -24.81
CA LYS A 601 -21.08 1.09 -25.73
C LYS A 601 -20.60 -0.16 -25.02
N THR A 602 -21.00 -1.32 -25.50
CA THR A 602 -20.53 -2.62 -24.98
C THR A 602 -19.28 -3.04 -25.75
N MET A 603 -18.17 -3.22 -25.05
CA MET A 603 -16.88 -3.51 -25.64
C MET A 603 -16.32 -4.86 -25.15
N VAL A 604 -15.60 -5.55 -26.04
CA VAL A 604 -14.88 -6.80 -25.74
C VAL A 604 -13.43 -6.66 -26.18
N PHE A 605 -12.50 -7.01 -25.31
CA PHE A 605 -11.07 -6.99 -25.61
C PHE A 605 -10.55 -8.41 -25.82
N THR A 606 -9.79 -8.64 -26.90
CA THR A 606 -9.27 -9.96 -27.28
C THR A 606 -7.90 -9.87 -27.94
N GLY A 607 -7.08 -10.91 -27.78
CA GLY A 607 -5.70 -10.91 -28.27
C GLY A 607 -4.74 -10.17 -27.33
N THR A 608 -3.47 -10.12 -27.72
CA THR A 608 -2.39 -9.38 -27.03
C THR A 608 -2.25 -8.02 -27.69
N MET A 609 -2.45 -6.95 -26.92
CA MET A 609 -2.27 -5.58 -27.40
C MET A 609 -0.80 -5.19 -27.35
N PRO A 610 -0.26 -4.48 -28.35
CA PRO A 610 1.15 -4.13 -28.43
C PRO A 610 1.69 -3.25 -27.32
N THR A 611 0.93 -2.27 -26.84
CA THR A 611 1.39 -1.26 -25.88
C THR A 611 0.63 -1.26 -24.55
N LEU A 612 -0.60 -1.79 -24.52
CA LEU A 612 -1.45 -1.86 -23.34
C LEU A 612 -1.66 -3.31 -22.89
N ASP A 613 -1.68 -3.55 -21.59
CA ASP A 613 -2.29 -4.77 -21.11
C ASP A 613 -3.83 -4.69 -21.19
N ARG A 614 -4.48 -5.85 -21.25
CA ARG A 614 -5.94 -5.93 -21.41
C ARG A 614 -6.71 -5.27 -20.27
N ALA A 615 -6.22 -5.36 -19.03
CA ALA A 615 -6.89 -4.79 -17.87
C ALA A 615 -6.84 -3.26 -17.92
N THR A 616 -5.71 -2.70 -18.28
CA THR A 616 -5.53 -1.25 -18.51
C THR A 616 -6.46 -0.75 -19.62
N ALA A 617 -6.50 -1.43 -20.78
CA ALA A 617 -7.39 -1.05 -21.85
C ALA A 617 -8.88 -1.13 -21.47
N GLN A 618 -9.26 -2.14 -20.70
CA GLN A 618 -10.63 -2.27 -20.14
C GLN A 618 -10.96 -1.13 -19.17
N THR A 619 -10.02 -0.79 -18.30
CA THR A 619 -10.18 0.32 -17.35
C THR A 619 -10.32 1.66 -18.09
N MET A 620 -9.49 1.92 -19.10
CA MET A 620 -9.58 3.14 -19.93
C MET A 620 -10.93 3.24 -20.63
N ALA A 621 -11.45 2.13 -21.18
CA ALA A 621 -12.78 2.10 -21.77
C ALA A 621 -13.88 2.37 -20.74
N GLN A 622 -13.78 1.81 -19.54
CA GLN A 622 -14.74 2.05 -18.46
C GLN A 622 -14.70 3.49 -17.95
N GLN A 623 -13.54 4.12 -17.94
CA GLN A 623 -13.36 5.52 -17.53
C GLN A 623 -14.11 6.50 -18.46
N VAL A 624 -14.33 6.13 -19.72
CA VAL A 624 -15.12 6.92 -20.66
C VAL A 624 -16.56 6.41 -20.81
N GLY A 625 -17.02 5.59 -19.86
CA GLY A 625 -18.41 5.13 -19.77
C GLY A 625 -18.78 3.92 -20.65
N ALA A 626 -17.79 3.16 -21.16
CA ALA A 626 -18.06 1.91 -21.88
C ALA A 626 -18.38 0.75 -20.92
N LYS A 627 -19.22 -0.20 -21.37
CA LYS A 627 -19.48 -1.46 -20.70
C LYS A 627 -18.54 -2.54 -21.23
N VAL A 628 -17.63 -3.04 -20.40
CA VAL A 628 -16.71 -4.10 -20.80
C VAL A 628 -17.27 -5.46 -20.45
N THR A 629 -17.29 -6.39 -21.43
CA THR A 629 -17.80 -7.75 -21.26
C THR A 629 -16.79 -8.81 -21.70
N GLY A 630 -16.86 -9.99 -21.07
CA GLY A 630 -15.91 -11.10 -21.36
C GLY A 630 -16.22 -11.88 -22.65
N SER A 631 -17.42 -11.74 -23.27
CA SER A 631 -17.84 -12.53 -24.41
C SER A 631 -18.53 -11.70 -25.47
N VAL A 632 -18.27 -12.04 -26.76
CA VAL A 632 -18.89 -11.37 -27.92
C VAL A 632 -20.32 -11.87 -28.14
N SER A 633 -21.26 -10.96 -28.28
CA SER A 633 -22.68 -11.20 -28.57
C SER A 633 -23.23 -10.19 -29.58
N LYS A 634 -24.49 -10.34 -30.02
CA LYS A 634 -25.19 -9.36 -30.86
C LYS A 634 -25.35 -7.96 -30.22
N LYS A 635 -25.14 -7.88 -28.88
CA LYS A 635 -25.19 -6.62 -28.08
C LYS A 635 -23.81 -5.97 -27.94
N THR A 636 -22.76 -6.56 -28.50
CA THR A 636 -21.40 -5.99 -28.46
C THR A 636 -21.27 -4.96 -29.58
N ASP A 637 -20.88 -3.74 -29.24
CA ASP A 637 -20.70 -2.64 -30.21
C ASP A 637 -19.29 -2.67 -30.82
N TYR A 638 -18.26 -2.90 -29.97
CA TYR A 638 -16.86 -2.91 -30.38
C TYR A 638 -16.13 -4.14 -29.89
N VAL A 639 -15.25 -4.66 -30.73
CA VAL A 639 -14.22 -5.62 -30.29
C VAL A 639 -12.85 -5.00 -30.55
N VAL A 640 -12.09 -4.77 -29.48
CA VAL A 640 -10.69 -4.34 -29.58
C VAL A 640 -9.83 -5.58 -29.71
N ALA A 641 -9.19 -5.74 -30.87
CA ALA A 641 -8.45 -6.94 -31.22
C ALA A 641 -6.95 -6.63 -31.32
N GLY A 642 -6.17 -7.20 -30.40
CA GLY A 642 -4.70 -7.23 -30.49
C GLY A 642 -4.19 -8.42 -31.32
N ALA A 643 -2.88 -8.66 -31.28
CA ALA A 643 -2.25 -9.80 -31.94
C ALA A 643 -2.82 -11.12 -31.39
N GLU A 644 -2.91 -12.15 -32.23
CA GLU A 644 -3.45 -13.47 -31.88
C GLU A 644 -4.86 -13.48 -31.27
N ALA A 645 -5.72 -12.60 -31.75
CA ALA A 645 -7.10 -12.50 -31.33
C ALA A 645 -7.91 -13.72 -31.81
N GLY A 646 -7.97 -14.77 -30.99
CA GLY A 646 -8.56 -16.09 -31.28
C GLY A 646 -10.07 -16.09 -31.58
N SER A 647 -10.80 -17.08 -31.06
CA SER A 647 -12.22 -17.36 -31.35
C SER A 647 -13.18 -16.16 -31.17
N LYS A 648 -12.85 -15.18 -30.33
CA LYS A 648 -13.67 -13.97 -30.11
C LYS A 648 -13.66 -13.05 -31.33
N LEU A 649 -12.52 -12.91 -32.03
CA LEU A 649 -12.43 -12.14 -33.27
C LEU A 649 -13.26 -12.78 -34.39
N THR A 650 -13.14 -14.09 -34.59
CA THR A 650 -13.94 -14.84 -35.56
C THR A 650 -15.43 -14.67 -35.29
N LYS A 651 -15.83 -14.75 -34.01
CA LYS A 651 -17.22 -14.56 -33.61
C LYS A 651 -17.71 -13.12 -33.84
N ALA A 652 -16.86 -12.11 -33.60
CA ALA A 652 -17.18 -10.72 -33.88
C ALA A 652 -17.46 -10.49 -35.38
N GLN A 653 -16.59 -11.02 -36.23
CA GLN A 653 -16.74 -10.97 -37.69
C GLN A 653 -18.04 -11.66 -38.18
N GLN A 654 -18.38 -12.84 -37.62
CA GLN A 654 -19.61 -13.54 -37.93
C GLN A 654 -20.87 -12.78 -37.53
N LEU A 655 -20.79 -12.01 -36.43
CA LEU A 655 -21.93 -11.24 -35.94
C LEU A 655 -21.99 -9.80 -36.49
N GLY A 656 -21.02 -9.39 -37.31
CA GLY A 656 -20.96 -8.05 -37.88
C GLY A 656 -20.63 -6.94 -36.88
N VAL A 657 -19.96 -7.31 -35.75
CA VAL A 657 -19.54 -6.36 -34.73
C VAL A 657 -18.34 -5.57 -35.22
N THR A 658 -18.29 -4.27 -34.93
CA THR A 658 -17.15 -3.40 -35.26
C THR A 658 -15.88 -3.87 -34.58
N VAL A 659 -14.85 -4.21 -35.34
CA VAL A 659 -13.54 -4.60 -34.83
C VAL A 659 -12.57 -3.44 -35.07
N ILE A 660 -11.88 -3.01 -33.99
CA ILE A 660 -10.82 -2.00 -34.02
C ILE A 660 -9.54 -2.58 -33.42
N ASP A 661 -8.39 -2.08 -33.82
CA ASP A 661 -7.12 -2.41 -33.22
C ASP A 661 -6.81 -1.50 -32.03
N GLU A 662 -5.68 -1.73 -31.36
CA GLU A 662 -5.25 -0.93 -30.20
C GLU A 662 -4.97 0.52 -30.59
N ALA A 663 -4.37 0.76 -31.75
CA ALA A 663 -4.03 2.11 -32.22
C ALA A 663 -5.29 2.96 -32.45
N GLU A 664 -6.32 2.37 -33.07
CA GLU A 664 -7.61 3.03 -33.30
C GLU A 664 -8.38 3.20 -31.97
N PHE A 665 -8.27 2.24 -31.03
CA PHE A 665 -8.84 2.37 -29.69
C PHE A 665 -8.23 3.56 -28.94
N LEU A 666 -6.89 3.69 -28.94
CA LEU A 666 -6.18 4.81 -28.28
C LEU A 666 -6.46 6.15 -28.99
N ARG A 667 -6.55 6.15 -30.32
CA ARG A 667 -6.90 7.35 -31.09
C ARG A 667 -8.29 7.86 -30.71
N LEU A 668 -9.28 6.99 -30.65
CA LEU A 668 -10.66 7.35 -30.31
C LEU A 668 -10.78 7.76 -28.82
N LEU A 669 -9.94 7.23 -27.92
CA LEU A 669 -9.84 7.69 -26.54
C LEU A 669 -9.23 9.10 -26.45
N GLY A 670 -8.23 9.42 -27.28
CA GLY A 670 -7.51 10.69 -27.21
C GLY A 670 -8.20 11.86 -27.92
N GLU A 671 -8.97 11.62 -29.00
CA GLU A 671 -9.64 12.69 -29.79
C GLU A 671 -10.81 13.37 -29.03
N HIS A 672 -11.32 12.74 -27.97
CA HIS A 672 -12.41 13.28 -27.13
C HIS A 672 -12.00 13.50 -25.68
N GLY A 673 -10.74 13.19 -25.30
CA GLY A 673 -10.15 13.55 -24.01
C GLY A 673 -9.75 15.02 -24.02
N GLY A 674 -10.72 15.92 -24.00
CA GLY A 674 -10.49 17.35 -23.82
C GLY A 674 -9.89 17.61 -22.44
N GLU A 675 -8.71 18.23 -22.43
CA GLU A 675 -8.14 19.09 -21.40
C GLU A 675 -8.67 18.88 -19.96
N THR A 676 -8.11 17.91 -19.25
CA THR A 676 -7.95 18.03 -17.81
C THR A 676 -6.46 17.91 -17.52
N GLY A 677 -5.84 18.87 -17.59
CA GLY A 677 -5.32 19.98 -17.02
C GLY A 677 -3.91 19.86 -16.52
N ASN A 678 -3.16 20.80 -16.73
CA ASN A 678 -1.88 21.22 -16.16
C ASN A 678 -0.63 20.89 -16.97
N ASP A 679 -0.61 21.35 -18.20
CA ASP A 679 0.61 21.83 -18.85
C ASP A 679 0.87 23.29 -18.38
N ALA A 680 1.44 23.43 -17.22
CA ALA A 680 2.15 24.66 -16.84
C ALA A 680 3.59 24.55 -17.34
N ARG A 681 3.78 24.78 -18.64
CA ARG A 681 5.06 25.24 -19.16
C ARG A 681 5.22 26.69 -18.76
N PRO A 682 6.34 27.11 -18.17
CA PRO A 682 6.64 28.52 -18.04
C PRO A 682 7.03 29.06 -19.42
N GLU A 683 6.14 29.81 -20.03
CA GLU A 683 6.51 30.66 -21.14
C GLU A 683 7.46 31.77 -20.67
N ASN A 684 8.56 31.85 -21.39
CA ASN A 684 9.58 32.87 -21.39
C ASN A 684 8.94 34.22 -21.73
N GLU A 685 8.74 35.12 -20.79
CA GLU A 685 8.62 36.56 -21.06
C GLU A 685 9.97 37.23 -20.80
N ALA A 686 10.72 37.36 -21.87
CA ALA A 686 11.75 38.37 -21.98
C ALA A 686 11.14 39.61 -22.61
N ALA A 687 11.50 40.75 -22.06
CA ALA A 687 11.34 42.12 -22.55
C ALA A 687 10.07 42.88 -22.15
N LYS A 688 10.21 43.68 -21.11
CA LYS A 688 10.20 45.14 -21.28
C LYS A 688 10.67 45.82 -19.99
N ALA A 689 11.85 46.43 -20.09
CA ALA A 689 12.30 47.47 -19.18
C ALA A 689 11.47 48.74 -19.41
N GLU A 690 11.17 49.44 -18.36
CA GLU A 690 11.53 50.86 -18.11
C GLU A 690 10.62 51.50 -17.08
N GLN A 691 11.28 52.15 -16.12
CA GLN A 691 10.94 53.40 -15.40
C GLN A 691 9.92 53.33 -14.25
N GLY A 692 10.45 53.78 -13.11
CA GLY A 692 9.68 54.55 -12.14
C GLY A 692 10.05 54.29 -10.68
N GLU A 693 11.17 54.93 -10.24
CA GLU A 693 11.35 55.71 -8.96
C GLU A 693 10.74 55.21 -7.64
N GLU A 694 11.69 54.99 -6.70
CA GLU A 694 11.80 55.57 -5.33
C GLU A 694 10.59 55.62 -4.40
N GLN A 695 10.77 55.07 -3.27
CA GLN A 695 10.73 55.57 -1.88
C GLN A 695 10.30 54.46 -0.92
N SER A 696 11.24 53.99 -0.07
CA SER A 696 11.56 54.45 1.27
C SER A 696 10.68 53.86 2.38
N LEU A 697 11.37 53.17 3.30
CA LEU A 697 11.22 53.16 4.77
C LEU A 697 9.98 52.45 5.39
N PHE A 698 10.15 51.35 5.97
CA PHE A 698 10.32 50.98 7.41
C PHE A 698 10.32 49.46 7.53
#